data_f6f7e149969f36cc47f921327fd41e13
#
_entry.id   f6f7e149969f36cc47f921327fd41e13
#
_cell.length_a   1.000
_cell.length_b   1.000
_cell.length_c   1.000
_cell.angle_alpha   90.00
_cell.angle_beta   90.00
_cell.angle_gamma   90.00
#
_symmetry.space_group_name_H-M   'P 1'
#
loop_
_entity.id
_entity.type
_entity.pdbx_description
1 polymer ?
#
loop_
_entity_poly.entity_id
_entity_poly.type
_entity_poly.pdbx_seq_one_letter_code
_entity_poly.pdbx_strand_id
1 'polypeptide(L)'
;MTVLEDRPRPAPLLAGHKDAETAQLSAVRDPIAAPPPEVASWAVWLSRLGLFATAVIIAVERPGPWLPAAAFAFALGLAWAAGWRGRQLRNIAFALAVFTSGVNYLSWRFTVIAIGGHPLPGWIIGIPLYAAEMHAAIHTMGLHIGLWPRNPPAEPEAYYGRRFVPEEQRVNPFQYPIYVFVPTVDEGEEVLRPTLTGILAARDAYLEQHPYSEITIVVCDDGFVAKKPTVPEMAALCESLGVIHVVREVGGGAKAGNINHARTVVGADGDVLLGIFDADQIPRRDFFLKLVPGFDDPEVGWVQSGQFYGNRTNPVARWADDQQSLFYRLLCPGKAAHNAAFICGTNFLMRATAIDSIGGIPTGSITEDFAASIRMAANWRSVYFTGILAVGLGPLDLASFFKQQDRWARGTLNIMWDHWRDLLLPAPKGKKGLNAQQRAHYLLATTHYWCGVRDLIFCIAPTLFILTGISGVRGATATDFLLYFVPYFALSIAGFWHAAWDLTSWRCIIINYGSFPVLLQAAFRVVIGRKGDFTLTPKRRSTLSPWRTAQLHLIVVATCLLALVKLILRPGGTAYWLAGFWLLYLCMMSGMHMILVILDSRQDRKEQRELALFGGAAPPQALIPRPDPHQRRHRRRRPARRLPKPRTAFAGVVVGGAMLFVLDTSAMSAQSDPLHLTAASLPAHPFVGVGALATPYGGTGVEAIEKQLGLKFGTTARTQEIDDAFDYGWADSIAANGGVPWLTVVFSQNGKASLDSALTAIANGSDDAAINRWAQEIAAYGKPLYLTVLPQADRNYSASSGVANGGIPQDIPRAWAHIRQLFSQDGASNVSWVWTPGDPGADAAYTPPASQIDAVALTMAEFPKTTWSDPAQLLAAAAKQHPGKQLMLQVSADGTPAQRAAWLQKLATAVAARDDVAAVVYQEAGPVDDLSGADAKPWALTADAQTLAAFQQLAAEMEQVTN
;
A
#
# COMPACT_ATOMS: atom_id res chain seq x y z
N MET A 1 -14.30 29.67 -32.90
CA MET A 1 -14.98 30.90 -32.57
C MET A 1 -16.42 30.79 -33.10
N THR A 2 -17.26 30.05 -32.40
CA THR A 2 -18.72 30.04 -32.61
C THR A 2 -19.34 29.32 -31.43
N VAL A 3 -20.40 29.95 -30.90
CA VAL A 3 -21.36 29.47 -29.89
C VAL A 3 -20.92 29.71 -28.42
N LEU A 4 -20.90 30.98 -28.02
CA LEU A 4 -21.20 31.42 -26.65
C LEU A 4 -21.80 32.86 -26.64
N GLU A 5 -22.57 33.23 -27.64
CA GLU A 5 -23.48 34.40 -27.55
C GLU A 5 -24.89 33.86 -27.32
N ASP A 6 -25.52 34.28 -26.23
CA ASP A 6 -26.88 34.02 -25.75
C ASP A 6 -27.07 32.87 -24.77
N ARG A 7 -26.48 33.03 -23.56
CA ARG A 7 -27.18 32.55 -22.34
C ARG A 7 -27.27 33.73 -21.36
N PRO A 8 -28.47 34.03 -20.82
CA PRO A 8 -28.62 35.08 -19.82
C PRO A 8 -27.88 34.70 -18.53
N ARG A 9 -27.18 35.64 -17.95
CA ARG A 9 -26.60 35.54 -16.60
C ARG A 9 -27.71 35.18 -15.64
N PRO A 10 -27.55 34.14 -14.75
CA PRO A 10 -28.52 33.86 -13.72
C PRO A 10 -28.72 35.08 -12.82
N ALA A 11 -29.95 35.46 -12.60
CA ALA A 11 -30.34 36.52 -11.69
C ALA A 11 -29.96 36.15 -10.25
N PRO A 12 -29.61 37.11 -9.38
CA PRO A 12 -29.31 36.79 -7.98
C PRO A 12 -30.55 36.22 -7.31
N LEU A 13 -30.39 35.04 -6.72
CA LEU A 13 -31.45 34.33 -5.99
C LEU A 13 -31.85 35.12 -4.76
N LEU A 14 -33.11 35.55 -4.79
CA LEU A 14 -33.77 36.33 -3.74
C LEU A 14 -33.89 35.54 -2.43
N ALA A 15 -33.73 36.27 -1.34
CA ALA A 15 -33.92 35.83 0.03
C ALA A 15 -35.27 35.13 0.28
N GLY A 16 -35.27 33.87 0.58
CA GLY A 16 -36.44 33.06 0.92
C GLY A 16 -36.19 31.66 1.47
N HIS A 17 -34.92 31.25 1.64
CA HIS A 17 -34.60 29.85 1.95
C HIS A 17 -33.88 29.58 3.28
N LYS A 18 -34.01 30.48 4.30
CA LYS A 18 -33.35 30.25 5.61
C LYS A 18 -33.79 28.94 6.30
N ASP A 19 -35.03 28.51 6.12
CA ASP A 19 -35.57 27.31 6.81
C ASP A 19 -35.14 26.00 6.14
N ALA A 20 -34.92 25.99 4.82
CA ALA A 20 -34.40 24.83 4.09
C ALA A 20 -32.87 24.66 4.30
N GLU A 21 -32.15 25.76 4.44
CA GLU A 21 -30.71 25.79 4.72
C GLU A 21 -30.37 25.21 6.11
N THR A 22 -31.21 25.52 7.11
CA THR A 22 -31.04 25.00 8.48
C THR A 22 -31.31 23.48 8.53
N ALA A 23 -32.25 22.97 7.74
CA ALA A 23 -32.56 21.54 7.66
C ALA A 23 -31.44 20.76 6.91
N GLN A 24 -30.81 21.33 5.87
CA GLN A 24 -29.69 20.71 5.17
C GLN A 24 -28.41 20.69 6.02
N LEU A 25 -28.12 21.74 6.76
CA LEU A 25 -26.99 21.78 7.71
C LEU A 25 -27.13 20.76 8.85
N SER A 26 -28.37 20.40 9.23
CA SER A 26 -28.61 19.36 10.25
C SER A 26 -28.44 17.93 9.74
N ALA A 27 -28.57 17.70 8.42
CA ALA A 27 -28.41 16.37 7.82
C ALA A 27 -26.95 15.99 7.53
N VAL A 28 -26.03 16.95 7.55
CA VAL A 28 -24.57 16.75 7.39
C VAL A 28 -23.86 16.52 8.75
N ARG A 29 -24.61 16.15 9.79
CA ARG A 29 -24.02 15.69 11.05
C ARG A 29 -23.50 14.25 10.92
N ASP A 30 -22.41 14.04 10.20
CA ASP A 30 -21.41 13.11 10.70
C ASP A 30 -20.94 13.67 12.05
N PRO A 31 -21.05 12.93 13.16
CA PRO A 31 -20.51 13.41 14.41
C PRO A 31 -19.02 13.63 14.15
N ILE A 32 -18.61 14.88 14.02
CA ILE A 32 -17.20 15.26 14.12
C ILE A 32 -16.81 14.73 15.48
N ALA A 33 -16.13 13.59 15.52
CA ALA A 33 -15.59 13.06 16.76
C ALA A 33 -14.89 14.23 17.43
N ALA A 34 -15.27 14.50 18.68
CA ALA A 34 -14.73 15.61 19.44
C ALA A 34 -13.22 15.62 19.16
N PRO A 35 -12.63 16.77 18.76
CA PRO A 35 -11.22 16.79 18.44
C PRO A 35 -10.50 16.14 19.60
N PRO A 36 -9.55 15.21 19.35
CA PRO A 36 -8.78 14.62 20.45
C PRO A 36 -8.27 15.78 21.27
N PRO A 37 -8.34 15.71 22.62
CA PRO A 37 -8.06 16.83 23.50
C PRO A 37 -6.80 17.50 22.99
N GLU A 38 -6.90 18.78 22.61
CA GLU A 38 -5.76 19.52 22.08
C GLU A 38 -4.68 19.43 23.15
N VAL A 39 -3.58 18.77 22.81
CA VAL A 39 -2.39 18.81 23.65
C VAL A 39 -2.06 20.29 23.75
N ALA A 40 -2.18 20.87 24.93
CA ALA A 40 -2.08 22.28 25.15
C ALA A 40 -0.83 22.82 24.42
N SER A 41 -0.96 23.86 23.65
CA SER A 41 0.09 24.40 22.77
C SER A 41 1.43 24.60 23.51
N TRP A 42 1.38 24.93 24.81
CA TRP A 42 2.54 25.02 25.67
C TRP A 42 3.27 23.68 25.87
N ALA A 43 2.55 22.55 25.98
CA ALA A 43 3.16 21.24 26.14
C ALA A 43 3.90 20.79 24.87
N VAL A 44 3.37 21.15 23.71
CA VAL A 44 4.03 20.93 22.42
C VAL A 44 5.30 21.79 22.33
N TRP A 45 5.23 23.06 22.72
CA TRP A 45 6.40 23.93 22.78
C TRP A 45 7.45 23.47 23.78
N LEU A 46 7.05 23.07 24.98
CA LEU A 46 7.95 22.56 26.01
C LEU A 46 8.66 21.28 25.56
N SER A 47 7.94 20.38 24.90
CA SER A 47 8.53 19.14 24.37
C SER A 47 9.55 19.42 23.23
N ARG A 48 9.30 20.43 22.40
CA ARG A 48 10.24 20.88 21.36
C ARG A 48 11.46 21.55 21.95
N LEU A 49 11.27 22.41 22.94
CA LEU A 49 12.36 23.06 23.68
C LEU A 49 13.21 21.99 24.41
N GLY A 50 12.57 20.99 25.02
CA GLY A 50 13.24 19.86 25.63
C GLY A 50 14.06 19.04 24.63
N LEU A 51 13.54 18.78 23.43
CA LEU A 51 14.30 18.12 22.37
C LEU A 51 15.50 18.94 21.91
N PHE A 52 15.30 20.25 21.71
CA PHE A 52 16.39 21.16 21.34
C PHE A 52 17.46 21.22 22.42
N ALA A 53 17.06 21.37 23.68
CA ALA A 53 17.98 21.37 24.82
C ALA A 53 18.74 20.04 24.93
N THR A 54 18.05 18.90 24.77
CA THR A 54 18.67 17.56 24.73
C THR A 54 19.68 17.45 23.59
N ALA A 55 19.35 17.96 22.40
CA ALA A 55 20.28 17.95 21.27
C ALA A 55 21.54 18.79 21.56
N VAL A 56 21.38 19.98 22.17
CA VAL A 56 22.50 20.84 22.58
C VAL A 56 23.36 20.16 23.64
N ILE A 57 22.74 19.59 24.69
CA ILE A 57 23.46 18.86 25.73
C ILE A 57 24.25 17.68 25.15
N ILE A 58 23.63 16.88 24.27
CA ILE A 58 24.32 15.76 23.61
C ILE A 58 25.51 16.27 22.77
N ALA A 59 25.32 17.37 22.06
CA ALA A 59 26.37 17.92 21.23
C ALA A 59 27.57 18.46 22.04
N VAL A 60 27.31 19.05 23.23
CA VAL A 60 28.33 19.64 24.10
C VAL A 60 28.98 18.59 25.00
N GLU A 61 28.18 17.83 25.73
CA GLU A 61 28.64 16.89 26.78
C GLU A 61 29.16 15.57 26.18
N ARG A 62 28.76 15.25 24.92
CA ARG A 62 29.13 14.01 24.22
C ARG A 62 28.94 12.76 25.08
N PRO A 63 27.76 12.55 25.65
CA PRO A 63 27.49 11.38 26.46
C PRO A 63 27.67 10.10 25.65
N GLY A 64 28.06 9.04 26.34
CA GLY A 64 28.28 7.74 25.72
C GLY A 64 27.06 7.16 24.96
N PRO A 65 27.22 6.08 24.22
CA PRO A 65 26.18 5.49 23.36
C PRO A 65 24.96 4.97 24.12
N TRP A 66 25.02 4.79 25.45
CA TRP A 66 23.92 4.34 26.30
C TRP A 66 22.82 5.42 26.47
N LEU A 67 23.15 6.70 26.31
CA LEU A 67 22.19 7.79 26.53
C LEU A 67 20.97 7.73 25.61
N PRO A 68 21.09 7.48 24.29
CA PRO A 68 19.92 7.33 23.44
C PRO A 68 19.00 6.19 23.87
N ALA A 69 19.56 5.07 24.33
CA ALA A 69 18.80 3.94 24.84
C ALA A 69 18.08 4.28 26.16
N ALA A 70 18.77 4.97 27.08
CA ALA A 70 18.19 5.43 28.33
C ALA A 70 17.09 6.49 28.10
N ALA A 71 17.32 7.46 27.22
CA ALA A 71 16.32 8.46 26.84
C ALA A 71 15.08 7.82 26.21
N PHE A 72 15.26 6.80 25.38
CA PHE A 72 14.15 6.04 24.81
C PHE A 72 13.36 5.26 25.87
N ALA A 73 14.04 4.52 26.74
CA ALA A 73 13.40 3.78 27.83
C ALA A 73 12.65 4.71 28.79
N PHE A 74 13.25 5.85 29.12
CA PHE A 74 12.63 6.88 29.97
C PHE A 74 11.40 7.51 29.29
N ALA A 75 11.48 7.88 28.00
CA ALA A 75 10.36 8.40 27.23
C ALA A 75 9.20 7.40 27.14
N LEU A 76 9.51 6.12 26.90
CA LEU A 76 8.52 5.05 26.91
C LEU A 76 7.85 4.88 28.30
N GLY A 77 8.65 4.91 29.36
CA GLY A 77 8.16 4.79 30.74
C GLY A 77 7.24 5.95 31.14
N LEU A 78 7.64 7.19 30.84
CA LEU A 78 6.81 8.37 31.08
C LEU A 78 5.51 8.34 30.31
N ALA A 79 5.59 7.98 29.06
CA ALA A 79 4.45 7.94 28.21
C ALA A 79 3.48 6.80 28.59
N TRP A 80 3.99 5.69 29.10
CA TRP A 80 3.17 4.61 29.67
C TRP A 80 2.51 5.04 30.98
N ALA A 81 3.25 5.71 31.88
CA ALA A 81 2.75 6.24 33.14
C ALA A 81 1.68 7.32 32.94
N ALA A 82 1.80 8.16 31.88
CA ALA A 82 0.81 9.16 31.50
C ALA A 82 -0.47 8.56 30.88
N GLY A 83 -0.59 7.25 30.76
CA GLY A 83 -1.76 6.59 30.21
C GLY A 83 -1.94 6.76 28.71
N TRP A 84 -0.94 7.24 28.02
CA TRP A 84 -0.92 7.39 26.56
C TRP A 84 -0.81 6.01 25.89
N ARG A 85 -1.92 5.33 25.81
CA ARG A 85 -1.99 4.00 25.20
C ARG A 85 -2.26 4.15 23.71
N GLY A 86 -1.40 3.62 22.86
CA GLY A 86 -1.66 3.53 21.44
C GLY A 86 -0.55 4.03 20.52
N ARG A 87 -0.91 4.25 19.25
CA ARG A 87 0.03 4.56 18.15
C ARG A 87 0.74 5.91 18.37
N GLN A 88 0.03 6.92 18.85
CA GLN A 88 0.60 8.26 19.09
C GLN A 88 1.78 8.21 20.06
N LEU A 89 1.66 7.48 21.16
CA LEU A 89 2.74 7.28 22.12
C LEU A 89 3.98 6.66 21.47
N ARG A 90 3.78 5.59 20.71
CA ARG A 90 4.88 4.93 20.01
C ARG A 90 5.55 5.85 18.98
N ASN A 91 4.77 6.68 18.28
CA ASN A 91 5.33 7.67 17.35
C ASN A 91 6.21 8.69 18.08
N ILE A 92 5.76 9.20 19.22
CA ILE A 92 6.54 10.13 20.04
C ILE A 92 7.81 9.46 20.55
N ALA A 93 7.71 8.22 21.06
CA ALA A 93 8.86 7.47 21.54
C ALA A 93 9.89 7.22 20.43
N PHE A 94 9.44 6.79 19.23
CA PHE A 94 10.34 6.64 18.09
C PHE A 94 10.92 7.98 17.62
N ALA A 95 10.14 9.06 17.59
CA ALA A 95 10.64 10.38 17.22
C ALA A 95 11.75 10.85 18.20
N LEU A 96 11.53 10.70 19.51
CA LEU A 96 12.53 11.00 20.54
C LEU A 96 13.79 10.14 20.38
N ALA A 97 13.62 8.84 20.23
CA ALA A 97 14.73 7.89 20.13
C ALA A 97 15.56 8.12 18.85
N VAL A 98 14.92 8.29 17.70
CA VAL A 98 15.59 8.57 16.42
C VAL A 98 16.30 9.92 16.48
N PHE A 99 15.66 10.95 17.06
CA PHE A 99 16.25 12.26 17.17
C PHE A 99 17.49 12.25 18.09
N THR A 100 17.37 11.72 19.33
CA THR A 100 18.47 11.70 20.29
C THR A 100 19.63 10.84 19.80
N SER A 101 19.37 9.64 19.29
CA SER A 101 20.39 8.76 18.72
C SER A 101 21.04 9.35 17.46
N GLY A 102 20.25 10.02 16.62
CA GLY A 102 20.75 10.67 15.41
C GLY A 102 21.65 11.87 15.70
N VAL A 103 21.28 12.73 16.67
CA VAL A 103 22.13 13.85 17.10
C VAL A 103 23.41 13.32 17.76
N ASN A 104 23.31 12.29 18.62
CA ASN A 104 24.47 11.67 19.24
C ASN A 104 25.44 11.10 18.20
N TYR A 105 24.92 10.36 17.21
CA TYR A 105 25.70 9.83 16.10
C TYR A 105 26.39 10.95 15.29
N LEU A 106 25.63 11.97 14.87
CA LEU A 106 26.17 13.06 14.07
C LEU A 106 27.21 13.91 14.82
N SER A 107 27.01 14.13 16.13
CA SER A 107 27.96 14.85 16.97
C SER A 107 29.28 14.10 17.09
N TRP A 108 29.23 12.80 17.39
CA TRP A 108 30.43 11.93 17.39
C TRP A 108 31.08 11.90 16.00
N ARG A 109 30.27 11.75 14.96
CA ARG A 109 30.74 11.66 13.59
C ARG A 109 31.49 12.93 13.14
N PHE A 110 30.99 14.09 13.55
CA PHE A 110 31.64 15.37 13.31
C PHE A 110 33.05 15.41 13.93
N THR A 111 33.22 14.91 15.15
CA THR A 111 34.54 14.93 15.80
C THR A 111 35.58 14.08 15.11
N VAL A 112 35.20 12.88 14.67
CA VAL A 112 36.15 11.96 14.00
C VAL A 112 36.40 12.33 12.53
N ILE A 113 35.61 13.22 11.95
CA ILE A 113 35.83 13.78 10.61
C ILE A 113 36.48 15.17 10.71
N ALA A 114 35.90 16.11 11.46
CA ALA A 114 36.32 17.51 11.45
C ALA A 114 37.56 17.77 12.31
N ILE A 115 37.76 17.01 13.40
CA ILE A 115 38.84 17.25 14.37
C ILE A 115 40.00 16.24 14.19
N GLY A 116 39.78 15.17 13.46
CA GLY A 116 40.71 14.02 13.37
C GLY A 116 42.02 14.25 12.62
N GLY A 117 42.36 15.46 12.18
CA GLY A 117 43.67 15.77 11.55
C GLY A 117 43.97 14.95 10.29
N HIS A 118 43.08 14.93 9.32
CA HIS A 118 43.19 14.17 8.08
C HIS A 118 44.19 14.77 7.09
N PRO A 119 44.94 13.98 6.31
CA PRO A 119 45.55 14.45 5.08
C PRO A 119 44.47 14.89 4.08
N LEU A 120 44.85 15.76 3.14
CA LEU A 120 43.93 16.34 2.16
C LEU A 120 42.97 15.31 1.48
N PRO A 121 43.42 14.12 1.05
CA PRO A 121 42.53 13.11 0.46
C PRO A 121 41.46 12.62 1.44
N GLY A 122 41.77 12.55 2.74
CA GLY A 122 40.77 12.16 3.77
C GLY A 122 39.66 13.21 3.93
N TRP A 123 39.97 14.49 3.85
CA TRP A 123 38.99 15.57 3.87
C TRP A 123 38.09 15.55 2.63
N ILE A 124 38.64 15.29 1.45
CA ILE A 124 37.87 15.20 0.19
C ILE A 124 36.80 14.12 0.27
N ILE A 125 37.03 13.03 1.02
CA ILE A 125 36.06 11.96 1.22
C ILE A 125 35.20 12.24 2.45
N GLY A 126 35.79 12.66 3.56
CA GLY A 126 35.11 12.77 4.88
C GLY A 126 34.03 13.84 4.90
N ILE A 127 34.27 15.03 4.37
CA ILE A 127 33.29 16.13 4.36
C ILE A 127 32.04 15.77 3.54
N PRO A 128 32.15 15.31 2.25
CA PRO A 128 30.98 14.89 1.50
C PRO A 128 30.23 13.72 2.18
N LEU A 129 30.97 12.76 2.75
CA LEU A 129 30.35 11.64 3.46
C LEU A 129 29.54 12.11 4.67
N TYR A 130 30.10 13.00 5.49
CA TYR A 130 29.37 13.60 6.62
C TYR A 130 28.13 14.40 6.17
N ALA A 131 28.25 15.19 5.10
CA ALA A 131 27.12 15.92 4.53
C ALA A 131 26.02 14.96 4.03
N ALA A 132 26.40 13.84 3.42
CA ALA A 132 25.45 12.79 2.99
C ALA A 132 24.76 12.11 4.19
N GLU A 133 25.50 11.79 5.23
CA GLU A 133 24.99 11.22 6.50
C GLU A 133 24.06 12.22 7.21
N MET A 134 24.44 13.49 7.27
CA MET A 134 23.62 14.57 7.85
C MET A 134 22.32 14.75 7.06
N HIS A 135 22.36 14.74 5.73
CA HIS A 135 21.16 14.80 4.89
C HIS A 135 20.23 13.61 5.17
N ALA A 136 20.76 12.39 5.24
CA ALA A 136 19.95 11.20 5.56
C ALA A 136 19.32 11.30 6.94
N ALA A 137 20.08 11.75 7.95
CA ALA A 137 19.60 11.90 9.32
C ALA A 137 18.53 13.00 9.45
N ILE A 138 18.71 14.16 8.81
CA ILE A 138 17.73 15.25 8.82
C ILE A 138 16.40 14.78 8.21
N HIS A 139 16.43 14.07 7.10
CA HIS A 139 15.22 13.56 6.46
C HIS A 139 14.54 12.48 7.31
N THR A 140 15.31 11.61 7.96
CA THR A 140 14.77 10.58 8.86
C THR A 140 14.15 11.21 10.12
N MET A 141 14.88 12.11 10.78
CA MET A 141 14.36 12.84 11.93
C MET A 141 13.15 13.71 11.56
N GLY A 142 13.21 14.38 10.40
CA GLY A 142 12.11 15.20 9.87
C GLY A 142 10.83 14.40 9.62
N LEU A 143 10.93 13.16 9.14
CA LEU A 143 9.80 12.25 9.02
C LEU A 143 9.14 12.01 10.38
N HIS A 144 9.92 11.64 11.39
CA HIS A 144 9.39 11.33 12.72
C HIS A 144 8.83 12.56 13.45
N ILE A 145 9.49 13.71 13.34
CA ILE A 145 8.98 14.97 13.91
C ILE A 145 7.69 15.41 13.20
N GLY A 146 7.58 15.20 11.90
CA GLY A 146 6.37 15.48 11.13
C GLY A 146 5.18 14.63 11.57
N LEU A 147 5.42 13.43 12.06
CA LEU A 147 4.40 12.53 12.61
C LEU A 147 4.01 12.84 14.07
N TRP A 148 4.78 13.67 14.75
CA TRP A 148 4.53 14.13 16.10
C TRP A 148 3.63 15.37 16.10
N PRO A 149 2.76 15.54 16.98
CA PRO A 149 1.99 14.88 18.02
C PRO A 149 0.68 14.24 17.52
N ARG A 150 0.58 13.90 16.28
CA ARG A 150 -0.66 13.45 15.65
C ARG A 150 -0.59 11.97 15.33
N ASN A 151 -1.71 11.28 15.49
CA ASN A 151 -1.85 9.93 14.99
C ASN A 151 -1.65 9.97 13.47
N PRO A 152 -0.70 9.20 12.91
CA PRO A 152 -0.73 8.97 11.48
C PRO A 152 -2.09 8.35 11.11
N PRO A 153 -2.53 8.50 9.87
CA PRO A 153 -3.85 8.10 9.45
C PRO A 153 -4.06 6.61 9.70
N ALA A 154 -4.69 6.32 10.82
CA ALA A 154 -5.22 4.99 11.09
C ALA A 154 -6.56 4.80 10.38
N GLU A 155 -7.20 5.90 10.01
CA GLU A 155 -8.47 5.90 9.31
C GLU A 155 -8.23 6.03 7.81
N PRO A 156 -8.80 5.11 7.01
CA PRO A 156 -8.59 5.08 5.56
C PRO A 156 -9.18 6.30 4.84
N GLU A 157 -10.14 7.00 5.48
CA GLU A 157 -10.78 8.19 4.93
C GLU A 157 -10.90 9.25 6.04
N ALA A 158 -9.93 10.18 6.12
CA ALA A 158 -9.90 11.23 7.11
C ALA A 158 -9.32 12.53 6.57
N TYR A 159 -9.74 13.65 7.13
CA TYR A 159 -9.17 14.96 6.85
C TYR A 159 -8.02 15.27 7.80
N TYR A 160 -6.94 15.84 7.25
CA TYR A 160 -5.79 16.37 7.99
C TYR A 160 -5.60 17.86 7.66
N GLY A 161 -5.22 18.62 8.66
CA GLY A 161 -5.08 20.09 8.54
C GLY A 161 -6.39 20.84 8.76
N ARG A 162 -7.53 20.18 8.89
CA ARG A 162 -8.80 20.81 9.25
C ARG A 162 -8.72 21.28 10.70
N ARG A 163 -9.20 22.51 10.95
CA ARG A 163 -9.32 23.05 12.31
C ARG A 163 -10.78 23.08 12.74
N PHE A 164 -11.00 23.23 14.02
CA PHE A 164 -12.32 23.56 14.52
C PHE A 164 -12.66 24.99 14.13
N VAL A 165 -13.77 25.18 13.47
CA VAL A 165 -14.35 26.49 13.13
C VAL A 165 -15.68 26.59 13.86
N PRO A 166 -15.93 27.66 14.66
CA PRO A 166 -17.23 27.90 15.24
C PRO A 166 -18.33 27.92 14.18
N GLU A 167 -19.54 27.48 14.54
CA GLU A 167 -20.65 27.35 13.58
C GLU A 167 -20.96 28.66 12.87
N GLU A 168 -20.85 29.77 13.60
CA GLU A 168 -21.13 31.11 13.09
C GLU A 168 -20.11 31.62 12.04
N GLN A 169 -18.94 30.96 11.99
CA GLN A 169 -17.87 31.32 11.05
C GLN A 169 -17.77 30.33 9.89
N ARG A 170 -18.56 29.25 9.93
CA ARG A 170 -18.58 28.25 8.85
C ARG A 170 -19.32 28.80 7.65
N VAL A 171 -18.85 28.46 6.47
CA VAL A 171 -19.54 28.71 5.21
C VAL A 171 -20.16 27.39 4.73
N ASN A 172 -21.29 27.48 4.04
CA ASN A 172 -21.85 26.33 3.36
C ASN A 172 -21.02 26.02 2.10
N PRO A 173 -20.22 24.98 2.08
CA PRO A 173 -19.34 24.72 0.94
C PRO A 173 -20.10 24.19 -0.29
N PHE A 174 -21.36 23.74 -0.14
CA PHE A 174 -22.16 23.18 -1.20
C PHE A 174 -22.81 24.21 -2.12
N GLN A 175 -22.73 25.49 -1.75
CA GLN A 175 -23.24 26.63 -2.58
C GLN A 175 -22.24 27.08 -3.65
N TYR A 176 -20.97 26.67 -3.56
CA TYR A 176 -19.96 27.09 -4.53
C TYR A 176 -20.13 26.31 -5.84
N PRO A 177 -20.28 26.98 -6.99
CA PRO A 177 -20.13 26.34 -8.30
C PRO A 177 -18.74 25.71 -8.42
N ILE A 178 -18.67 24.55 -9.07
CA ILE A 178 -17.42 23.80 -9.24
C ILE A 178 -17.09 23.75 -10.73
N TYR A 179 -15.91 24.21 -11.09
CA TYR A 179 -15.35 24.06 -12.44
C TYR A 179 -14.26 23.01 -12.43
N VAL A 180 -14.41 21.98 -13.24
CA VAL A 180 -13.47 20.88 -13.33
C VAL A 180 -12.68 20.98 -14.61
N PHE A 181 -11.36 21.14 -14.52
CA PHE A 181 -10.45 21.28 -15.64
C PHE A 181 -9.68 19.99 -15.87
N VAL A 182 -9.71 19.50 -17.12
CA VAL A 182 -8.98 18.30 -17.56
C VAL A 182 -8.03 18.69 -18.68
N PRO A 183 -6.76 19.04 -18.37
CA PRO A 183 -5.79 19.40 -19.40
C PRO A 183 -5.34 18.20 -20.20
N THR A 184 -5.33 18.33 -21.53
CA THR A 184 -4.87 17.33 -22.50
C THR A 184 -4.01 17.98 -23.58
N VAL A 185 -3.18 17.17 -24.26
CA VAL A 185 -2.32 17.62 -25.37
C VAL A 185 -2.34 16.61 -26.53
N ASP A 186 -2.18 15.33 -26.23
CA ASP A 186 -2.01 14.23 -27.21
C ASP A 186 -2.52 12.90 -26.64
N GLU A 187 -3.27 12.97 -25.55
CA GLU A 187 -3.95 11.83 -25.01
C GLU A 187 -5.17 11.48 -25.88
N GLY A 188 -5.23 10.24 -26.37
CA GLY A 188 -6.33 9.76 -27.19
C GLY A 188 -7.61 9.53 -26.39
N GLU A 189 -8.71 9.30 -27.10
CA GLU A 189 -10.02 9.01 -26.51
C GLU A 189 -9.97 7.86 -25.52
N GLU A 190 -9.14 6.84 -25.79
CA GLU A 190 -8.99 5.68 -24.92
C GLU A 190 -8.49 6.03 -23.51
N VAL A 191 -7.77 7.14 -23.35
CA VAL A 191 -7.27 7.64 -22.06
C VAL A 191 -8.26 8.60 -21.43
N LEU A 192 -8.81 9.53 -22.23
CA LEU A 192 -9.61 10.65 -21.71
C LEU A 192 -11.06 10.22 -21.40
N ARG A 193 -11.68 9.37 -22.21
CA ARG A 193 -13.08 8.92 -22.04
C ARG A 193 -13.33 8.30 -20.65
N PRO A 194 -12.51 7.37 -20.12
CA PRO A 194 -12.69 6.84 -18.76
C PRO A 194 -12.64 7.93 -17.68
N THR A 195 -11.74 8.90 -17.82
CA THR A 195 -11.60 10.01 -16.87
C THR A 195 -12.84 10.91 -16.90
N LEU A 196 -13.30 11.35 -18.08
CA LEU A 196 -14.50 12.17 -18.21
C LEU A 196 -15.76 11.44 -17.72
N THR A 197 -15.90 10.16 -18.08
CA THR A 197 -17.01 9.33 -17.58
C THR A 197 -17.00 9.21 -16.06
N GLY A 198 -15.80 9.04 -15.45
CA GLY A 198 -15.63 9.02 -14.00
C GLY A 198 -16.01 10.35 -13.35
N ILE A 199 -15.61 11.49 -13.95
CA ILE A 199 -15.96 12.84 -13.44
C ILE A 199 -17.47 13.08 -13.58
N LEU A 200 -18.09 12.70 -14.69
CA LEU A 200 -19.53 12.78 -14.88
C LEU A 200 -20.30 11.95 -13.84
N ALA A 201 -19.86 10.72 -13.59
CA ALA A 201 -20.46 9.88 -12.56
C ALA A 201 -20.30 10.46 -11.13
N ALA A 202 -19.17 11.12 -10.86
CA ALA A 202 -18.96 11.81 -9.59
C ALA A 202 -19.79 13.09 -9.47
N ARG A 203 -19.95 13.84 -10.57
CA ARG A 203 -20.86 14.99 -10.66
C ARG A 203 -22.29 14.56 -10.37
N ASP A 204 -22.78 13.53 -11.05
CA ASP A 204 -24.18 13.10 -10.94
C ASP A 204 -24.46 12.63 -9.50
N ALA A 205 -23.58 11.85 -8.89
CA ALA A 205 -23.72 11.43 -7.49
C ALA A 205 -23.67 12.60 -6.50
N TYR A 206 -22.94 13.66 -6.81
CA TYR A 206 -22.93 14.87 -5.99
C TYR A 206 -24.22 15.66 -6.14
N LEU A 207 -24.72 15.86 -7.39
CA LEU A 207 -25.94 16.60 -7.66
C LEU A 207 -27.20 15.86 -7.16
N GLU A 208 -27.18 14.52 -7.08
CA GLU A 208 -28.25 13.74 -6.43
C GLU A 208 -28.45 14.15 -4.96
N GLN A 209 -27.38 14.51 -4.25
CA GLN A 209 -27.44 14.92 -2.84
C GLN A 209 -27.51 16.45 -2.68
N HIS A 210 -27.02 17.20 -3.65
CA HIS A 210 -26.95 18.66 -3.65
C HIS A 210 -27.51 19.23 -4.96
N PRO A 211 -28.85 19.16 -5.19
CA PRO A 211 -29.48 19.50 -6.47
C PRO A 211 -29.39 20.97 -6.86
N TYR A 212 -29.02 21.86 -5.92
CA TYR A 212 -28.84 23.28 -6.18
C TYR A 212 -27.38 23.67 -6.48
N SER A 213 -26.48 22.71 -6.46
CA SER A 213 -25.08 22.91 -6.81
C SER A 213 -24.86 22.80 -8.32
N GLU A 214 -23.79 23.41 -8.81
CA GLU A 214 -23.42 23.36 -10.22
C GLU A 214 -22.01 22.80 -10.38
N ILE A 215 -21.84 21.86 -11.33
CA ILE A 215 -20.52 21.34 -11.71
C ILE A 215 -20.37 21.43 -13.23
N THR A 216 -19.45 22.27 -13.69
CA THR A 216 -19.07 22.43 -15.09
C THR A 216 -17.77 21.71 -15.36
N ILE A 217 -17.73 20.89 -16.41
CA ILE A 217 -16.55 20.11 -16.80
C ILE A 217 -15.98 20.72 -18.08
N VAL A 218 -14.66 20.98 -18.06
CA VAL A 218 -13.93 21.69 -19.12
C VAL A 218 -12.71 20.88 -19.51
N VAL A 219 -12.64 20.44 -20.74
CA VAL A 219 -11.44 19.87 -21.35
C VAL A 219 -10.59 20.98 -21.92
N CYS A 220 -9.37 21.13 -21.41
CA CYS A 220 -8.42 22.15 -21.83
C CYS A 220 -7.42 21.53 -22.81
N ASP A 221 -7.58 21.78 -24.10
CA ASP A 221 -6.85 21.08 -25.14
C ASP A 221 -5.72 21.92 -25.75
N ASP A 222 -4.48 21.48 -25.54
CA ASP A 222 -3.26 22.05 -26.15
C ASP A 222 -2.85 21.36 -27.45
N GLY A 223 -3.67 20.45 -27.97
CA GLY A 223 -3.38 19.70 -29.19
C GLY A 223 -3.12 20.59 -30.39
N PHE A 224 -3.88 21.69 -30.54
CA PHE A 224 -3.67 22.67 -31.60
C PHE A 224 -2.27 23.31 -31.54
N VAL A 225 -1.88 23.81 -30.36
CA VAL A 225 -0.55 24.41 -30.11
C VAL A 225 0.57 23.40 -30.37
N ALA A 226 0.34 22.15 -29.96
CA ALA A 226 1.29 21.06 -30.15
C ALA A 226 1.25 20.43 -31.57
N LYS A 227 0.38 20.94 -32.48
CA LYS A 227 0.17 20.45 -33.86
C LYS A 227 -0.18 18.97 -33.88
N LYS A 228 -1.08 18.54 -33.01
CA LYS A 228 -1.53 17.17 -32.89
C LYS A 228 -2.80 16.91 -33.69
N PRO A 229 -2.97 15.73 -34.29
CA PRO A 229 -4.16 15.37 -35.07
C PRO A 229 -5.37 15.03 -34.19
N THR A 230 -5.23 14.98 -32.87
CA THR A 230 -6.25 14.52 -31.92
C THR A 230 -7.35 15.53 -31.62
N VAL A 231 -7.17 16.81 -31.98
CA VAL A 231 -8.12 17.90 -31.64
C VAL A 231 -9.56 17.65 -32.11
N PRO A 232 -9.82 17.20 -33.37
CA PRO A 232 -11.17 16.88 -33.81
C PRO A 232 -11.80 15.69 -33.11
N GLU A 233 -11.01 14.68 -32.77
CA GLU A 233 -11.44 13.53 -31.97
C GLU A 233 -11.87 13.95 -30.57
N MET A 234 -11.09 14.85 -29.94
CA MET A 234 -11.41 15.40 -28.62
C MET A 234 -12.66 16.27 -28.65
N ALA A 235 -12.87 17.06 -29.71
CA ALA A 235 -14.08 17.84 -29.87
C ALA A 235 -15.33 16.95 -29.97
N ALA A 236 -15.28 15.90 -30.78
CA ALA A 236 -16.37 14.92 -30.93
C ALA A 236 -16.64 14.16 -29.60
N LEU A 237 -15.57 13.77 -28.87
CA LEU A 237 -15.69 13.17 -27.57
C LEU A 237 -16.40 14.09 -26.58
N CYS A 238 -15.98 15.35 -26.49
CA CYS A 238 -16.57 16.34 -25.59
C CYS A 238 -18.05 16.62 -25.91
N GLU A 239 -18.37 16.74 -27.20
CA GLU A 239 -19.76 16.90 -27.67
C GLU A 239 -20.60 15.68 -27.26
N SER A 240 -20.10 14.44 -27.48
CA SER A 240 -20.81 13.22 -27.12
C SER A 240 -21.10 13.06 -25.63
N LEU A 241 -20.26 13.66 -24.79
CA LEU A 241 -20.37 13.61 -23.33
C LEU A 241 -21.02 14.87 -22.72
N GLY A 242 -21.32 15.87 -23.52
CA GLY A 242 -21.92 17.15 -23.05
C GLY A 242 -20.97 17.94 -22.13
N VAL A 243 -19.65 17.89 -22.39
CA VAL A 243 -18.64 18.67 -21.64
C VAL A 243 -18.04 19.77 -22.52
N ILE A 244 -17.58 20.84 -21.91
CA ILE A 244 -17.02 22.00 -22.61
C ILE A 244 -15.62 21.64 -23.14
N HIS A 245 -15.36 21.94 -24.43
CA HIS A 245 -14.06 21.81 -25.07
C HIS A 245 -13.47 23.20 -25.31
N VAL A 246 -12.33 23.48 -24.68
CA VAL A 246 -11.59 24.74 -24.84
C VAL A 246 -10.25 24.44 -25.50
N VAL A 247 -10.04 25.00 -26.67
CA VAL A 247 -8.78 24.91 -27.43
C VAL A 247 -8.13 26.28 -27.45
N ARG A 248 -6.83 26.35 -27.18
CA ARG A 248 -6.08 27.60 -27.32
C ARG A 248 -5.23 27.59 -28.58
N GLU A 249 -5.09 28.76 -29.19
CA GLU A 249 -4.29 28.96 -30.41
C GLU A 249 -2.85 29.38 -30.11
N VAL A 250 -2.64 30.09 -28.99
CA VAL A 250 -1.34 30.62 -28.60
C VAL A 250 -0.81 29.84 -27.40
N GLY A 251 0.35 29.18 -27.58
CA GLY A 251 1.03 28.44 -26.53
C GLY A 251 1.69 29.32 -25.47
N GLY A 252 2.10 28.66 -24.38
CA GLY A 252 2.83 29.29 -23.28
C GLY A 252 2.40 28.77 -21.91
N GLY A 253 3.35 28.63 -20.98
CA GLY A 253 3.07 28.19 -19.62
C GLY A 253 2.61 26.73 -19.45
N ALA A 254 2.75 25.89 -20.49
CA ALA A 254 2.39 24.46 -20.46
C ALA A 254 1.01 24.21 -19.81
N LYS A 255 0.87 23.22 -18.91
CA LYS A 255 -0.37 22.85 -18.23
C LYS A 255 -0.99 24.05 -17.48
N ALA A 256 -0.18 24.82 -16.74
CA ALA A 256 -0.65 26.02 -16.01
C ALA A 256 -1.27 27.05 -16.93
N GLY A 257 -0.58 27.36 -18.06
CA GLY A 257 -1.07 28.31 -19.04
C GLY A 257 -2.35 27.84 -19.73
N ASN A 258 -2.47 26.53 -19.99
CA ASN A 258 -3.67 25.94 -20.57
C ASN A 258 -4.88 26.07 -19.63
N ILE A 259 -4.72 25.72 -18.35
CA ILE A 259 -5.78 25.87 -17.35
C ILE A 259 -6.15 27.33 -17.12
N ASN A 260 -5.16 28.24 -17.01
CA ASN A 260 -5.44 29.68 -16.84
C ASN A 260 -6.23 30.26 -18.03
N HIS A 261 -5.89 29.86 -19.28
CA HIS A 261 -6.64 30.22 -20.46
C HIS A 261 -8.09 29.73 -20.40
N ALA A 262 -8.27 28.43 -20.13
CA ALA A 262 -9.60 27.83 -20.04
C ALA A 262 -10.46 28.48 -18.94
N ARG A 263 -9.87 28.83 -17.78
CA ARG A 263 -10.55 29.57 -16.70
C ARG A 263 -11.11 30.92 -17.21
N THR A 264 -10.29 31.64 -17.95
CA THR A 264 -10.70 32.94 -18.49
C THR A 264 -11.84 32.79 -19.49
N VAL A 265 -11.78 31.74 -20.35
CA VAL A 265 -12.81 31.49 -21.38
C VAL A 265 -14.16 31.13 -20.75
N VAL A 266 -14.17 30.34 -19.68
CA VAL A 266 -15.42 29.90 -19.03
C VAL A 266 -15.84 30.81 -17.86
N GLY A 267 -15.06 31.85 -17.51
CA GLY A 267 -15.34 32.78 -16.41
C GLY A 267 -15.29 32.11 -15.03
N ALA A 268 -14.36 31.17 -14.82
CA ALA A 268 -14.21 30.47 -13.53
C ALA A 268 -13.34 31.26 -12.55
N ASP A 269 -13.85 32.39 -12.07
CA ASP A 269 -13.23 33.32 -11.10
C ASP A 269 -14.19 33.65 -9.95
N GLY A 270 -13.69 34.30 -8.90
CA GLY A 270 -14.49 34.68 -7.73
C GLY A 270 -14.80 33.49 -6.80
N ASP A 271 -16.04 33.48 -6.31
CA ASP A 271 -16.48 32.47 -5.29
C ASP A 271 -16.85 31.10 -5.91
N VAL A 272 -15.91 30.50 -6.57
CA VAL A 272 -16.07 29.17 -7.17
C VAL A 272 -14.97 28.21 -6.71
N LEU A 273 -15.21 26.92 -6.81
CA LEU A 273 -14.21 25.88 -6.59
C LEU A 273 -13.66 25.38 -7.95
N LEU A 274 -12.36 25.23 -8.03
CA LEU A 274 -11.66 24.71 -9.19
C LEU A 274 -11.17 23.28 -8.89
N GLY A 275 -11.60 22.31 -9.67
CA GLY A 275 -11.11 20.93 -9.63
C GLY A 275 -10.14 20.69 -10.78
N ILE A 276 -9.04 19.98 -10.55
CA ILE A 276 -8.09 19.65 -11.61
C ILE A 276 -7.82 18.15 -11.60
N PHE A 277 -7.99 17.54 -12.78
CA PHE A 277 -7.67 16.13 -13.02
C PHE A 277 -6.74 16.01 -14.22
N ASP A 278 -5.67 15.24 -14.07
CA ASP A 278 -4.90 14.81 -15.26
C ASP A 278 -5.76 13.89 -16.14
N ALA A 279 -5.49 13.87 -17.43
CA ALA A 279 -6.28 13.17 -18.44
C ALA A 279 -6.48 11.66 -18.17
N ASP A 280 -5.66 11.07 -17.31
CA ASP A 280 -5.66 9.65 -16.94
C ASP A 280 -6.07 9.38 -15.49
N GLN A 281 -6.70 10.33 -14.82
CA GLN A 281 -7.13 10.20 -13.42
C GLN A 281 -8.65 9.99 -13.33
N ILE A 282 -9.07 8.80 -13.00
CA ILE A 282 -10.48 8.41 -12.91
C ILE A 282 -10.95 8.56 -11.47
N PRO A 283 -11.83 9.55 -11.16
CA PRO A 283 -12.35 9.71 -9.81
C PRO A 283 -13.41 8.66 -9.46
N ARG A 284 -13.55 8.42 -8.17
CA ARG A 284 -14.68 7.68 -7.60
C ARG A 284 -15.95 8.55 -7.62
N ARG A 285 -17.11 7.90 -7.59
CA ARG A 285 -18.42 8.56 -7.57
C ARG A 285 -18.60 9.53 -6.38
N ASP A 286 -17.95 9.27 -5.26
CA ASP A 286 -18.03 10.08 -4.04
C ASP A 286 -16.93 11.16 -3.93
N PHE A 287 -16.18 11.45 -5.02
CA PHE A 287 -15.06 12.39 -5.00
C PHE A 287 -15.46 13.77 -4.47
N PHE A 288 -16.47 14.40 -5.06
CA PHE A 288 -16.93 15.73 -4.65
C PHE A 288 -17.61 15.67 -3.27
N LEU A 289 -18.39 14.64 -2.99
CA LEU A 289 -19.00 14.40 -1.67
C LEU A 289 -17.98 14.33 -0.54
N LYS A 290 -16.75 13.88 -0.87
CA LYS A 290 -15.66 13.73 0.10
C LYS A 290 -14.71 14.92 0.16
N LEU A 291 -14.60 15.76 -0.85
CA LEU A 291 -13.66 16.89 -0.83
C LEU A 291 -14.32 18.23 -0.52
N VAL A 292 -15.52 18.47 -1.04
CA VAL A 292 -16.23 19.74 -0.85
C VAL A 292 -16.46 20.09 0.63
N PRO A 293 -16.82 19.17 1.53
CA PRO A 293 -16.96 19.47 2.96
C PRO A 293 -15.70 20.02 3.63
N GLY A 294 -14.52 19.86 3.00
CA GLY A 294 -13.27 20.43 3.48
C GLY A 294 -13.19 21.94 3.41
N PHE A 295 -14.12 22.59 2.69
CA PHE A 295 -14.18 24.04 2.49
C PHE A 295 -15.17 24.76 3.42
N ASP A 296 -15.67 24.11 4.45
CA ASP A 296 -16.52 24.76 5.47
C ASP A 296 -15.76 25.84 6.27
N ASP A 297 -14.44 25.76 6.32
CA ASP A 297 -13.55 26.82 6.82
C ASP A 297 -13.24 27.81 5.66
N PRO A 298 -13.64 29.09 5.76
CA PRO A 298 -13.39 30.08 4.72
C PRO A 298 -11.90 30.35 4.46
N GLU A 299 -11.02 30.01 5.39
CA GLU A 299 -9.56 30.15 5.21
C GLU A 299 -8.93 28.98 4.43
N VAL A 300 -9.66 27.91 4.15
CA VAL A 300 -9.15 26.78 3.36
C VAL A 300 -9.08 27.18 1.90
N GLY A 301 -7.86 27.25 1.37
CA GLY A 301 -7.60 27.55 -0.04
C GLY A 301 -7.68 26.33 -0.93
N TRP A 302 -7.26 25.16 -0.44
CA TRP A 302 -7.34 23.91 -1.22
C TRP A 302 -7.48 22.66 -0.34
N VAL A 303 -8.09 21.64 -0.93
CA VAL A 303 -8.24 20.30 -0.38
C VAL A 303 -7.61 19.29 -1.36
N GLN A 304 -6.52 18.65 -0.99
CA GLN A 304 -5.80 17.69 -1.79
C GLN A 304 -6.16 16.25 -1.38
N SER A 305 -6.36 15.34 -2.34
CA SER A 305 -6.37 13.88 -2.12
C SER A 305 -5.17 13.19 -2.78
N GLY A 306 -4.99 11.92 -2.51
CA GLY A 306 -3.86 11.15 -3.06
C GLY A 306 -4.06 10.76 -4.52
N GLN A 307 -2.93 10.53 -5.20
CA GLN A 307 -2.86 9.90 -6.51
C GLN A 307 -2.41 8.45 -6.35
N PHE A 308 -3.14 7.50 -6.94
CA PHE A 308 -2.86 6.06 -6.88
C PHE A 308 -2.96 5.45 -8.27
N TYR A 309 -2.24 4.34 -8.50
CA TYR A 309 -2.22 3.69 -9.80
C TYR A 309 -3.14 2.48 -9.86
N GLY A 310 -3.95 2.41 -10.92
CA GLY A 310 -4.89 1.31 -11.18
C GLY A 310 -4.26 0.10 -11.88
N ASN A 311 -3.23 0.32 -12.72
CA ASN A 311 -2.57 -0.71 -13.53
C ASN A 311 -1.49 -1.49 -12.76
N ARG A 312 -1.77 -1.94 -11.54
CA ARG A 312 -0.81 -2.62 -10.63
C ARG A 312 -0.40 -4.04 -11.09
N THR A 313 -1.02 -4.58 -12.12
CA THR A 313 -0.54 -5.79 -12.80
C THR A 313 0.79 -5.57 -13.52
N ASN A 314 1.07 -4.32 -13.92
CA ASN A 314 2.38 -3.94 -14.42
C ASN A 314 3.38 -3.83 -13.25
N PRO A 315 4.55 -4.50 -13.30
CA PRO A 315 5.50 -4.50 -12.19
C PRO A 315 6.05 -3.11 -11.87
N VAL A 316 6.31 -2.27 -12.86
CA VAL A 316 6.83 -0.91 -12.65
C VAL A 316 5.77 -0.02 -12.01
N ALA A 317 4.53 -0.05 -12.53
CA ALA A 317 3.41 0.69 -11.95
C ALA A 317 3.14 0.24 -10.50
N ARG A 318 3.23 -1.05 -10.20
CA ARG A 318 3.06 -1.59 -8.84
C ARG A 318 4.10 -1.05 -7.86
N TRP A 319 5.39 -1.03 -8.24
CA TRP A 319 6.46 -0.54 -7.38
C TRP A 319 6.40 0.98 -7.22
N ALA A 320 6.05 1.69 -8.29
CA ALA A 320 5.82 3.14 -8.26
C ALA A 320 4.62 3.51 -7.36
N ASP A 321 3.54 2.72 -7.37
CA ASP A 321 2.38 2.92 -6.49
C ASP A 321 2.74 2.66 -5.01
N ASP A 322 3.56 1.65 -4.71
CA ASP A 322 4.09 1.43 -3.36
C ASP A 322 4.93 2.63 -2.87
N GLN A 323 5.72 3.27 -3.74
CA GLN A 323 6.45 4.51 -3.45
C GLN A 323 5.47 5.66 -3.18
N GLN A 324 4.48 5.87 -4.04
CA GLN A 324 3.48 6.92 -3.88
C GLN A 324 2.58 6.71 -2.66
N SER A 325 2.29 5.47 -2.32
CA SER A 325 1.53 5.15 -1.10
C SER A 325 2.22 5.67 0.17
N LEU A 326 3.54 5.61 0.25
CA LEU A 326 4.29 6.23 1.35
C LEU A 326 4.10 7.74 1.37
N PHE A 327 4.22 8.39 0.21
CA PHE A 327 4.08 9.82 0.08
C PHE A 327 2.66 10.29 0.44
N TYR A 328 1.64 9.75 -0.22
CA TYR A 328 0.26 10.21 -0.06
C TYR A 328 -0.41 9.77 1.24
N ARG A 329 -0.01 8.63 1.82
CA ARG A 329 -0.65 8.10 3.04
C ARG A 329 0.10 8.42 4.33
N LEU A 330 1.39 8.78 4.25
CA LEU A 330 2.19 9.10 5.43
C LEU A 330 2.68 10.54 5.42
N LEU A 331 3.39 10.97 4.36
CA LEU A 331 4.03 12.27 4.33
C LEU A 331 3.02 13.42 4.16
N CYS A 332 2.08 13.32 3.21
CA CYS A 332 1.09 14.38 2.98
C CYS A 332 0.19 14.66 4.20
N PRO A 333 -0.38 13.67 4.89
CA PRO A 333 -1.11 13.89 6.14
C PRO A 333 -0.26 14.56 7.22
N GLY A 334 1.00 14.15 7.37
CA GLY A 334 1.94 14.76 8.29
C GLY A 334 2.19 16.24 7.99
N LYS A 335 2.35 16.59 6.71
CA LYS A 335 2.49 17.97 6.26
C LYS A 335 1.21 18.77 6.46
N ALA A 336 0.04 18.23 6.13
CA ALA A 336 -1.25 18.89 6.32
C ALA A 336 -1.50 19.24 7.78
N ALA A 337 -1.09 18.39 8.69
CA ALA A 337 -1.16 18.62 10.12
C ALA A 337 -0.45 19.91 10.56
N HIS A 338 0.52 20.38 9.78
CA HIS A 338 1.28 21.62 10.02
C HIS A 338 0.95 22.73 9.02
N ASN A 339 -0.18 22.63 8.32
CA ASN A 339 -0.59 23.55 7.25
C ASN A 339 0.47 23.69 6.14
N ALA A 340 1.11 22.57 5.80
CA ALA A 340 2.18 22.52 4.80
C ALA A 340 1.92 21.44 3.71
N ALA A 341 0.68 20.95 3.59
CA ALA A 341 0.30 20.13 2.45
C ALA A 341 0.31 20.99 1.19
N PHE A 342 0.86 20.45 0.11
CA PHE A 342 0.90 21.14 -1.16
C PHE A 342 0.03 20.42 -2.20
N ILE A 343 -0.32 21.16 -3.23
CA ILE A 343 -1.03 20.65 -4.39
C ILE A 343 -0.08 19.72 -5.17
N CYS A 344 -0.60 18.57 -5.58
CA CYS A 344 0.17 17.53 -6.28
C CYS A 344 -0.24 17.42 -7.76
N GLY A 345 -0.72 18.50 -8.35
CA GLY A 345 -1.04 18.63 -9.77
C GLY A 345 -2.37 18.05 -10.22
N THR A 346 -2.98 17.14 -9.44
CA THR A 346 -4.21 16.43 -9.81
C THR A 346 -5.00 16.00 -8.57
N ASN A 347 -6.27 15.63 -8.74
CA ASN A 347 -7.15 15.06 -7.71
C ASN A 347 -7.35 15.98 -6.49
N PHE A 348 -7.56 17.26 -6.74
CA PHE A 348 -7.78 18.25 -5.70
C PHE A 348 -8.86 19.25 -6.10
N LEU A 349 -9.37 19.97 -5.09
CA LEU A 349 -10.20 21.16 -5.27
C LEU A 349 -9.49 22.35 -4.63
N MET A 350 -9.64 23.55 -5.22
CA MET A 350 -9.14 24.80 -4.64
C MET A 350 -10.13 25.94 -4.85
N ARG A 351 -10.10 26.96 -3.98
CA ARG A 351 -10.86 28.20 -4.22
C ARG A 351 -10.23 28.99 -5.35
N ALA A 352 -11.04 29.53 -6.26
CA ALA A 352 -10.56 30.43 -7.28
C ALA A 352 -9.93 31.70 -6.63
N THR A 353 -10.54 32.25 -5.58
CA THR A 353 -10.00 33.39 -4.83
C THR A 353 -8.62 33.10 -4.22
N ALA A 354 -8.30 31.86 -3.87
CA ALA A 354 -6.98 31.53 -3.35
C ALA A 354 -5.90 31.59 -4.43
N ILE A 355 -6.16 31.04 -5.61
CA ILE A 355 -5.20 31.06 -6.71
C ILE A 355 -5.13 32.48 -7.34
N ASP A 356 -6.22 33.23 -7.34
CA ASP A 356 -6.26 34.61 -7.84
C ASP A 356 -5.46 35.55 -6.94
N SER A 357 -5.40 35.29 -5.62
CA SER A 357 -4.58 36.05 -4.67
C SER A 357 -3.08 36.02 -4.98
N ILE A 358 -2.62 35.10 -5.83
CA ILE A 358 -1.22 35.00 -6.28
C ILE A 358 -1.05 35.27 -7.79
N GLY A 359 -2.12 35.74 -8.47
CA GLY A 359 -2.12 36.06 -9.89
C GLY A 359 -2.34 34.90 -10.85
N GLY A 360 -3.05 33.85 -10.41
CA GLY A 360 -3.32 32.63 -11.18
C GLY A 360 -2.27 31.54 -10.98
N ILE A 361 -2.41 30.42 -11.71
CA ILE A 361 -1.46 29.31 -11.64
C ILE A 361 -0.12 29.75 -12.22
N PRO A 362 1.01 29.61 -11.47
CA PRO A 362 2.32 30.08 -11.91
C PRO A 362 2.80 29.36 -13.19
N THR A 363 3.14 30.09 -14.23
CA THR A 363 3.54 29.54 -15.54
C THR A 363 5.06 29.37 -15.70
N GLY A 364 5.85 29.85 -14.75
CA GLY A 364 7.33 29.86 -14.81
C GLY A 364 8.00 28.64 -14.20
N SER A 365 7.25 27.69 -13.64
CA SER A 365 7.77 26.48 -12.97
C SER A 365 7.30 25.21 -13.67
N ILE A 366 8.16 24.20 -13.69
CA ILE A 366 7.81 22.83 -14.17
C ILE A 366 6.86 22.12 -13.18
N THR A 367 6.93 22.50 -11.92
CA THR A 367 6.05 22.05 -10.82
C THR A 367 5.26 23.27 -10.33
N GLU A 368 4.35 23.71 -11.19
CA GLU A 368 3.49 24.88 -10.98
C GLU A 368 2.61 24.75 -9.74
N ASP A 369 2.17 23.54 -9.46
CA ASP A 369 1.36 23.13 -8.33
C ASP A 369 2.07 23.37 -6.99
N PHE A 370 3.32 22.93 -6.89
CA PHE A 370 4.14 23.14 -5.69
C PHE A 370 4.51 24.62 -5.51
N ALA A 371 4.83 25.33 -6.60
CA ALA A 371 5.08 26.77 -6.57
C ALA A 371 3.85 27.57 -6.13
N ALA A 372 2.66 27.24 -6.65
CA ALA A 372 1.40 27.83 -6.24
C ALA A 372 1.15 27.61 -4.73
N SER A 373 1.38 26.38 -4.26
CA SER A 373 1.18 26.02 -2.85
C SER A 373 2.03 26.85 -1.89
N ILE A 374 3.32 27.05 -2.19
CA ILE A 374 4.21 27.88 -1.35
C ILE A 374 3.71 29.33 -1.29
N ARG A 375 3.27 29.90 -2.42
CA ARG A 375 2.79 31.28 -2.48
C ARG A 375 1.46 31.46 -1.74
N MET A 376 0.52 30.49 -1.90
CA MET A 376 -0.78 30.54 -1.22
C MET A 376 -0.68 30.25 0.28
N ALA A 377 0.26 29.38 0.72
CA ALA A 377 0.35 28.93 2.11
C ALA A 377 0.65 30.03 3.14
N ALA A 378 1.06 31.21 2.70
CA ALA A 378 1.22 32.40 3.55
C ALA A 378 -0.13 32.97 4.03
N ASN A 379 -1.18 32.83 3.24
CA ASN A 379 -2.49 33.46 3.48
C ASN A 379 -3.62 32.42 3.62
N TRP A 380 -3.46 31.24 3.05
CA TRP A 380 -4.50 30.24 2.96
C TRP A 380 -4.09 28.94 3.68
N ARG A 381 -5.08 28.19 4.10
CA ARG A 381 -4.90 26.89 4.74
C ARG A 381 -5.01 25.77 3.73
N SER A 382 -4.25 24.69 4.00
CA SER A 382 -4.31 23.46 3.24
C SER A 382 -4.98 22.35 4.04
N VAL A 383 -5.83 21.57 3.39
CA VAL A 383 -6.43 20.36 3.93
C VAL A 383 -6.06 19.17 3.05
N TYR A 384 -5.84 18.05 3.66
CA TYR A 384 -5.53 16.78 2.96
C TYR A 384 -6.52 15.70 3.36
N PHE A 385 -7.08 15.01 2.35
CA PHE A 385 -7.97 13.85 2.55
C PHE A 385 -7.25 12.55 2.19
N THR A 386 -7.23 11.59 3.12
CA THR A 386 -6.42 10.36 2.98
C THR A 386 -7.07 9.26 2.15
N GLY A 387 -8.37 9.37 1.83
CA GLY A 387 -9.08 8.39 1.01
C GLY A 387 -8.52 8.28 -0.41
N ILE A 388 -8.59 7.07 -0.97
CA ILE A 388 -8.32 6.86 -2.39
C ILE A 388 -9.56 7.28 -3.17
N LEU A 389 -9.56 8.52 -3.66
CA LEU A 389 -10.70 9.09 -4.38
C LEU A 389 -10.53 9.08 -5.89
N ALA A 390 -9.31 8.85 -6.38
CA ALA A 390 -9.05 8.70 -7.80
C ALA A 390 -7.95 7.68 -8.05
N VAL A 391 -7.98 7.04 -9.20
CA VAL A 391 -6.97 6.09 -9.67
C VAL A 391 -6.55 6.46 -11.08
N GLY A 392 -5.24 6.52 -11.29
CA GLY A 392 -4.66 6.89 -12.57
C GLY A 392 -3.84 5.78 -13.20
N LEU A 393 -3.29 6.10 -14.38
CA LEU A 393 -2.40 5.22 -15.10
C LEU A 393 -0.96 5.41 -14.60
N GLY A 394 -0.43 4.38 -13.94
CA GLY A 394 0.98 4.35 -13.52
C GLY A 394 1.94 4.14 -14.70
N PRO A 395 3.22 4.46 -14.52
CA PRO A 395 4.23 4.31 -15.56
C PRO A 395 4.30 2.87 -16.07
N LEU A 396 4.32 2.72 -17.40
CA LEU A 396 4.27 1.41 -18.03
C LEU A 396 5.64 0.72 -18.07
N ASP A 397 6.73 1.47 -17.91
CA ASP A 397 8.11 1.00 -17.94
C ASP A 397 9.02 1.90 -17.09
N LEU A 398 10.25 1.42 -16.82
CA LEU A 398 11.24 2.14 -16.02
C LEU A 398 11.70 3.46 -16.65
N ALA A 399 11.75 3.55 -17.98
CA ALA A 399 12.15 4.78 -18.65
C ALA A 399 11.12 5.89 -18.45
N SER A 400 9.84 5.57 -18.55
CA SER A 400 8.71 6.48 -18.26
C SER A 400 8.69 6.88 -16.79
N PHE A 401 8.92 5.93 -15.88
CA PHE A 401 9.04 6.21 -14.44
C PHE A 401 10.19 7.18 -14.15
N PHE A 402 11.37 6.93 -14.68
CA PHE A 402 12.53 7.80 -14.46
C PHE A 402 12.39 9.18 -15.11
N LYS A 403 11.70 9.27 -16.24
CA LYS A 403 11.36 10.57 -16.86
C LYS A 403 10.44 11.39 -15.94
N GLN A 404 9.49 10.73 -15.29
CA GLN A 404 8.63 11.37 -14.29
C GLN A 404 9.44 11.84 -13.06
N GLN A 405 10.33 10.98 -12.53
CA GLN A 405 11.19 11.33 -11.40
C GLN A 405 12.16 12.48 -11.73
N ASP A 406 12.77 12.51 -12.92
CA ASP A 406 13.61 13.61 -13.39
C ASP A 406 12.86 14.94 -13.44
N ARG A 407 11.62 14.92 -13.96
CA ARG A 407 10.77 16.12 -14.03
C ARG A 407 10.46 16.65 -12.64
N TRP A 408 10.02 15.78 -11.72
CA TRP A 408 9.71 16.17 -10.35
C TRP A 408 10.94 16.68 -9.59
N ALA A 409 12.08 15.99 -9.73
CA ALA A 409 13.33 16.40 -9.10
C ALA A 409 13.79 17.79 -9.58
N ARG A 410 13.85 18.00 -10.90
CA ARG A 410 14.27 19.31 -11.46
C ARG A 410 13.33 20.42 -11.07
N GLY A 411 12.01 20.19 -11.17
CA GLY A 411 11.01 21.19 -10.79
C GLY A 411 11.13 21.59 -9.32
N THR A 412 11.17 20.61 -8.42
CA THR A 412 11.23 20.86 -6.99
C THR A 412 12.56 21.46 -6.53
N LEU A 413 13.70 21.03 -7.12
CA LEU A 413 15.00 21.63 -6.83
C LEU A 413 15.10 23.08 -7.35
N ASN A 414 14.51 23.41 -8.51
CA ASN A 414 14.46 24.78 -9.00
C ASN A 414 13.63 25.68 -8.07
N ILE A 415 12.50 25.19 -7.53
CA ILE A 415 11.70 25.93 -6.55
C ILE A 415 12.52 26.27 -5.30
N MET A 416 13.43 25.40 -4.85
CA MET A 416 14.31 25.71 -3.72
C MET A 416 15.17 26.95 -4.01
N TRP A 417 15.66 27.15 -5.23
CA TRP A 417 16.43 28.32 -5.65
C TRP A 417 15.55 29.56 -5.88
N ASP A 418 14.41 29.38 -6.54
CA ASP A 418 13.52 30.49 -6.89
C ASP A 418 12.82 31.08 -5.64
N HIS A 419 12.56 30.23 -4.61
CA HIS A 419 11.86 30.60 -3.36
C HIS A 419 12.74 30.50 -2.10
N TRP A 420 14.08 30.54 -2.22
CA TRP A 420 14.98 30.33 -1.08
C TRP A 420 14.74 31.32 0.07
N ARG A 421 14.34 32.60 -0.25
CA ARG A 421 14.05 33.61 0.76
C ARG A 421 12.82 33.24 1.56
N ASP A 422 11.75 32.83 0.91
CA ASP A 422 10.50 32.44 1.58
C ASP A 422 10.70 31.18 2.43
N LEU A 423 11.58 30.29 1.99
CA LEU A 423 11.88 29.03 2.67
C LEU A 423 12.84 29.16 3.86
N LEU A 424 13.83 30.08 3.78
CA LEU A 424 14.86 30.22 4.81
C LEU A 424 14.65 31.41 5.72
N LEU A 425 14.08 32.51 5.22
CA LEU A 425 13.96 33.74 5.97
C LEU A 425 12.52 33.99 6.45
N PRO A 426 12.33 34.61 7.62
CA PRO A 426 11.02 35.08 8.02
C PRO A 426 10.53 36.19 7.08
N ALA A 427 9.22 36.33 6.91
CA ALA A 427 8.64 37.41 6.13
C ALA A 427 9.04 38.79 6.73
N PRO A 428 9.21 39.84 5.90
CA PRO A 428 9.44 41.20 6.37
C PRO A 428 8.32 41.65 7.30
N LYS A 429 8.64 42.58 8.25
CA LYS A 429 7.66 43.13 9.17
C LYS A 429 6.44 43.67 8.42
N GLY A 430 5.24 43.28 8.84
CA GLY A 430 3.98 43.70 8.24
C GLY A 430 3.49 42.88 7.03
N LYS A 431 4.28 41.90 6.55
CA LYS A 431 3.85 40.97 5.50
C LYS A 431 3.57 39.61 6.08
N LYS A 432 2.51 38.95 5.61
CA LYS A 432 2.27 37.55 5.89
C LYS A 432 3.26 36.68 5.11
N GLY A 433 3.74 35.62 5.71
CA GLY A 433 4.63 34.64 5.07
C GLY A 433 4.58 33.29 5.76
N LEU A 434 5.37 32.33 5.29
CA LEU A 434 5.43 30.99 5.84
C LEU A 434 5.88 31.03 7.31
N ASN A 435 5.19 30.30 8.17
CA ASN A 435 5.66 30.08 9.54
C ASN A 435 6.85 29.11 9.57
N ALA A 436 7.54 28.99 10.71
CA ALA A 436 8.72 28.15 10.84
C ALA A 436 8.47 26.67 10.52
N GLN A 437 7.30 26.15 10.88
CA GLN A 437 6.93 24.74 10.59
C GLN A 437 6.69 24.54 9.09
N GLN A 438 5.95 25.43 8.45
CA GLN A 438 5.74 25.39 7.00
C GLN A 438 7.09 25.41 6.27
N ARG A 439 7.98 26.33 6.65
CA ARG A 439 9.33 26.41 6.07
C ARG A 439 10.10 25.10 6.21
N ALA A 440 10.13 24.53 7.41
CA ALA A 440 10.79 23.25 7.64
C ALA A 440 10.21 22.13 6.77
N HIS A 441 8.89 22.03 6.66
CA HIS A 441 8.23 21.00 5.84
C HIS A 441 8.44 21.20 4.33
N TYR A 442 8.44 22.44 3.86
CA TYR A 442 8.76 22.74 2.45
C TYR A 442 10.25 22.53 2.15
N LEU A 443 11.17 22.91 3.05
CA LEU A 443 12.59 22.59 2.92
C LEU A 443 12.87 21.10 2.85
N LEU A 444 12.26 20.31 3.73
CA LEU A 444 12.35 18.84 3.66
C LEU A 444 11.81 18.28 2.35
N ALA A 445 10.77 18.89 1.77
CA ALA A 445 10.27 18.45 0.46
C ALA A 445 11.23 18.81 -0.67
N THR A 446 11.78 20.04 -0.68
CA THR A 446 12.68 20.50 -1.74
C THR A 446 14.07 19.85 -1.67
N THR A 447 14.60 19.67 -0.46
CA THR A 447 15.92 19.03 -0.28
C THR A 447 15.90 17.52 -0.46
N HIS A 448 14.74 16.89 -0.47
CA HIS A 448 14.62 15.42 -0.64
C HIS A 448 15.39 14.92 -1.89
N TYR A 449 15.29 15.62 -3.01
CA TYR A 449 15.84 15.18 -4.28
C TYR A 449 17.39 15.24 -4.36
N TRP A 450 18.08 15.81 -3.35
CA TRP A 450 19.51 15.68 -3.17
C TRP A 450 19.94 14.25 -2.79
N CYS A 451 18.98 13.36 -2.50
CA CYS A 451 19.27 11.94 -2.22
C CYS A 451 20.04 11.25 -3.37
N GLY A 452 19.93 11.70 -4.62
CA GLY A 452 20.74 11.19 -5.72
C GLY A 452 22.24 11.41 -5.52
N VAL A 453 22.64 12.59 -5.02
CA VAL A 453 24.03 12.93 -4.68
C VAL A 453 24.48 12.16 -3.45
N ARG A 454 23.65 12.11 -2.41
CA ARG A 454 23.89 11.34 -1.18
C ARG A 454 24.19 9.87 -1.48
N ASP A 455 23.35 9.24 -2.28
CA ASP A 455 23.45 7.79 -2.55
C ASP A 455 24.68 7.48 -3.40
N LEU A 456 25.10 8.39 -4.31
CA LEU A 456 26.38 8.28 -5.00
C LEU A 456 27.56 8.32 -4.02
N ILE A 457 27.55 9.25 -3.07
CA ILE A 457 28.62 9.37 -2.05
C ILE A 457 28.67 8.09 -1.21
N PHE A 458 27.54 7.52 -0.82
CA PHE A 458 27.47 6.25 -0.11
C PHE A 458 27.99 5.06 -0.93
N CYS A 459 27.84 5.09 -2.26
CA CYS A 459 28.44 4.07 -3.13
C CYS A 459 29.96 4.22 -3.24
N ILE A 460 30.45 5.45 -3.34
CA ILE A 460 31.88 5.73 -3.56
C ILE A 460 32.70 5.51 -2.28
N ALA A 461 32.26 6.01 -1.13
CA ALA A 461 33.11 6.10 0.06
C ALA A 461 33.63 4.72 0.55
N PRO A 462 32.81 3.67 0.78
CA PRO A 462 33.31 2.37 1.22
C PRO A 462 34.13 1.67 0.12
N THR A 463 33.74 1.84 -1.14
CA THR A 463 34.49 1.27 -2.28
C THR A 463 35.90 1.84 -2.36
N LEU A 464 35.99 3.17 -2.30
CA LEU A 464 37.26 3.88 -2.38
C LEU A 464 38.17 3.56 -1.19
N PHE A 465 37.60 3.50 0.03
CA PHE A 465 38.35 3.12 1.23
C PHE A 465 38.99 1.72 1.09
N ILE A 466 38.23 0.72 0.67
CA ILE A 466 38.76 -0.64 0.49
C ILE A 466 39.81 -0.67 -0.63
N LEU A 467 39.57 0.03 -1.74
CA LEU A 467 40.49 -0.01 -2.88
C LEU A 467 41.81 0.77 -2.66
N THR A 468 41.78 1.87 -1.91
CA THR A 468 42.94 2.78 -1.78
C THR A 468 43.50 2.87 -0.36
N GLY A 469 42.74 2.47 0.67
CA GLY A 469 43.06 2.67 2.09
C GLY A 469 42.84 4.12 2.57
N ILE A 470 42.39 5.03 1.71
CA ILE A 470 42.12 6.42 2.09
C ILE A 470 40.81 6.46 2.91
N SER A 471 40.93 6.82 4.19
CA SER A 471 39.79 6.95 5.09
C SER A 471 39.42 8.40 5.32
N GLY A 472 38.11 8.73 5.22
CA GLY A 472 37.56 10.01 5.67
C GLY A 472 37.27 10.04 7.18
N VAL A 473 37.66 9.02 7.94
CA VAL A 473 37.42 8.89 9.38
C VAL A 473 38.76 8.58 10.07
N ARG A 474 39.12 9.34 11.09
CA ARG A 474 40.27 9.10 11.92
C ARG A 474 39.94 9.13 13.41
N GLY A 475 40.71 8.40 14.19
CA GLY A 475 40.54 8.37 15.65
C GLY A 475 39.28 7.65 16.14
N ALA A 476 38.61 6.89 15.25
CA ALA A 476 37.48 6.07 15.62
C ALA A 476 37.79 4.58 15.47
N THR A 477 37.43 3.79 16.44
CA THR A 477 37.46 2.33 16.33
C THR A 477 36.17 1.82 15.63
N ALA A 478 36.22 0.59 15.10
CA ALA A 478 35.00 -0.07 14.61
C ALA A 478 33.95 -0.25 15.73
N THR A 479 34.42 -0.46 16.97
CA THR A 479 33.55 -0.55 18.16
C THR A 479 32.82 0.77 18.37
N ASP A 480 33.50 1.90 18.30
CA ASP A 480 32.85 3.23 18.44
C ASP A 480 31.77 3.43 17.37
N PHE A 481 32.08 3.08 16.11
CA PHE A 481 31.09 3.17 15.04
C PHE A 481 29.87 2.30 15.34
N LEU A 482 30.05 1.06 15.78
CA LEU A 482 28.93 0.18 16.12
C LEU A 482 28.11 0.74 17.28
N LEU A 483 28.74 1.28 18.31
CA LEU A 483 28.04 1.82 19.47
C LEU A 483 27.25 3.11 19.17
N TYR A 484 27.76 3.98 18.29
CA TYR A 484 27.08 5.22 17.91
C TYR A 484 26.13 5.08 16.74
N PHE A 485 26.49 4.29 15.72
CA PHE A 485 25.72 4.17 14.49
C PHE A 485 24.58 3.14 14.61
N VAL A 486 24.83 1.94 15.18
CA VAL A 486 23.86 0.86 15.17
C VAL A 486 22.58 1.23 15.92
N PRO A 487 22.59 1.85 17.11
CA PRO A 487 21.36 2.28 17.77
C PRO A 487 20.56 3.28 16.94
N TYR A 488 21.21 4.27 16.33
CA TYR A 488 20.56 5.24 15.44
C TYR A 488 19.94 4.55 14.22
N PHE A 489 20.66 3.68 13.56
CA PHE A 489 20.24 2.99 12.36
C PHE A 489 19.09 2.03 12.64
N ALA A 490 19.19 1.21 13.68
CA ALA A 490 18.16 0.27 14.10
C ALA A 490 16.85 0.99 14.49
N LEU A 491 16.96 2.06 15.30
CA LEU A 491 15.80 2.85 15.69
C LEU A 491 15.15 3.56 14.49
N SER A 492 15.95 4.05 13.54
CA SER A 492 15.47 4.68 12.32
C SER A 492 14.66 3.71 11.45
N ILE A 493 15.17 2.48 11.26
CA ILE A 493 14.48 1.43 10.53
C ILE A 493 13.22 0.99 11.25
N ALA A 494 13.32 0.71 12.56
CA ALA A 494 12.17 0.29 13.35
C ALA A 494 11.08 1.36 13.37
N GLY A 495 11.45 2.62 13.53
CA GLY A 495 10.53 3.75 13.51
C GLY A 495 9.87 3.95 12.15
N PHE A 496 10.64 3.84 11.07
CA PHE A 496 10.10 3.91 9.70
C PHE A 496 9.06 2.81 9.47
N TRP A 497 9.40 1.55 9.76
CA TRP A 497 8.47 0.45 9.56
C TRP A 497 7.27 0.53 10.51
N HIS A 498 7.46 1.00 11.76
CA HIS A 498 6.32 1.26 12.63
C HIS A 498 5.33 2.26 12.02
N ALA A 499 5.83 3.33 11.39
CA ALA A 499 5.00 4.35 10.76
C ALA A 499 4.40 3.90 9.43
N ALA A 500 5.15 3.13 8.62
CA ALA A 500 4.82 2.81 7.22
C ALA A 500 4.27 1.40 6.99
N TRP A 501 4.18 0.57 8.03
CA TRP A 501 3.88 -0.87 7.95
C TRP A 501 2.65 -1.24 7.11
N ASP A 502 1.57 -0.49 7.27
CA ASP A 502 0.28 -0.76 6.60
C ASP A 502 0.12 0.03 5.28
N LEU A 503 1.11 0.85 4.94
CA LEU A 503 0.97 1.86 3.90
C LEU A 503 1.77 1.53 2.65
N THR A 504 2.87 0.79 2.79
CA THR A 504 3.79 0.51 1.69
C THR A 504 4.50 -0.84 1.89
N SER A 505 5.34 -1.22 0.94
CA SER A 505 6.15 -2.42 0.99
C SER A 505 7.65 -2.08 0.84
N TRP A 506 8.52 -3.08 1.01
CA TRP A 506 9.98 -2.95 0.78
C TRP A 506 10.32 -2.43 -0.64
N ARG A 507 9.40 -2.60 -1.62
CA ARG A 507 9.57 -2.14 -3.00
C ARG A 507 9.74 -0.63 -3.08
N CYS A 508 9.10 0.14 -2.18
CA CYS A 508 9.25 1.59 -2.13
C CYS A 508 10.70 2.01 -1.85
N ILE A 509 11.42 1.27 -1.01
CA ILE A 509 12.83 1.52 -0.69
C ILE A 509 13.70 1.23 -1.91
N ILE A 510 13.47 0.10 -2.57
CA ILE A 510 14.27 -0.34 -3.72
C ILE A 510 14.07 0.57 -4.93
N ILE A 511 12.83 0.95 -5.25
CA ILE A 511 12.58 1.84 -6.40
C ILE A 511 13.08 3.26 -6.13
N ASN A 512 13.03 3.74 -4.88
CA ASN A 512 13.65 5.00 -4.48
C ASN A 512 15.17 4.96 -4.66
N TYR A 513 15.83 3.93 -4.13
CA TYR A 513 17.27 3.72 -4.35
C TYR A 513 17.58 3.57 -5.84
N GLY A 514 16.77 2.79 -6.59
CA GLY A 514 16.90 2.62 -8.04
C GLY A 514 16.85 3.93 -8.83
N SER A 515 16.24 4.97 -8.24
CA SER A 515 16.12 6.29 -8.88
C SER A 515 17.34 7.19 -8.70
N PHE A 516 18.36 6.81 -7.87
CA PHE A 516 19.48 7.71 -7.57
C PHE A 516 20.24 8.20 -8.81
N PRO A 517 20.43 7.41 -9.90
CA PRO A 517 21.13 7.89 -11.07
C PRO A 517 20.41 9.06 -11.77
N VAL A 518 19.11 8.97 -11.88
CA VAL A 518 18.31 10.03 -12.52
C VAL A 518 18.18 11.26 -11.62
N LEU A 519 18.08 11.06 -10.30
CA LEU A 519 18.04 12.17 -9.34
C LEU A 519 19.41 12.91 -9.26
N LEU A 520 20.52 12.17 -9.35
CA LEU A 520 21.85 12.74 -9.48
C LEU A 520 21.96 13.61 -10.75
N GLN A 521 21.50 13.09 -11.89
CA GLN A 521 21.51 13.82 -13.15
C GLN A 521 20.62 15.07 -13.08
N ALA A 522 19.46 14.99 -12.45
CA ALA A 522 18.55 16.12 -12.23
C ALA A 522 19.22 17.21 -11.37
N ALA A 523 19.83 16.82 -10.25
CA ALA A 523 20.55 17.75 -9.36
C ALA A 523 21.71 18.45 -10.11
N PHE A 524 22.50 17.70 -10.87
CA PHE A 524 23.58 18.27 -11.68
C PHE A 524 23.07 19.28 -12.71
N ARG A 525 21.99 18.96 -13.44
CA ARG A 525 21.36 19.88 -14.40
C ARG A 525 20.90 21.18 -13.75
N VAL A 526 20.31 21.10 -12.56
CA VAL A 526 19.86 22.28 -11.82
C VAL A 526 21.05 23.14 -11.38
N VAL A 527 22.12 22.52 -10.86
CA VAL A 527 23.34 23.23 -10.43
C VAL A 527 23.99 24.01 -11.58
N ILE A 528 24.04 23.42 -12.80
CA ILE A 528 24.58 24.10 -13.99
C ILE A 528 23.59 25.05 -14.66
N GLY A 529 22.44 25.35 -14.01
CA GLY A 529 21.45 26.32 -14.49
C GLY A 529 20.62 25.89 -15.71
N ARG A 530 20.64 24.59 -16.07
CA ARG A 530 19.80 24.09 -17.18
C ARG A 530 18.35 23.98 -16.71
N LYS A 531 17.54 25.00 -17.03
CA LYS A 531 16.09 24.92 -16.91
C LYS A 531 15.59 23.88 -17.92
N GLY A 532 14.86 22.87 -17.42
CA GLY A 532 14.31 21.83 -18.31
C GLY A 532 12.96 22.28 -18.86
N ASP A 533 12.64 21.81 -20.06
CA ASP A 533 11.31 21.97 -20.63
C ASP A 533 10.32 21.02 -19.97
N PHE A 534 9.04 21.40 -19.94
CA PHE A 534 7.96 20.52 -19.54
C PHE A 534 7.83 19.39 -20.57
N THR A 535 8.06 18.15 -20.14
CA THR A 535 7.92 16.99 -20.99
C THR A 535 6.82 16.08 -20.43
N LEU A 536 5.84 15.78 -21.28
CA LEU A 536 4.77 14.82 -20.93
C LEU A 536 5.35 13.45 -20.64
N THR A 537 4.78 12.78 -19.65
CA THR A 537 5.07 11.35 -19.42
C THR A 537 4.30 10.55 -20.46
N PRO A 538 4.97 9.78 -21.36
CA PRO A 538 4.28 9.02 -22.37
C PRO A 538 3.28 8.04 -21.75
N LYS A 539 2.07 7.97 -22.31
CA LYS A 539 1.05 6.98 -21.95
C LYS A 539 1.20 5.68 -22.74
N ARG A 540 2.24 5.61 -23.55
CA ARG A 540 2.69 4.40 -24.28
C ARG A 540 4.05 3.98 -23.78
N ARG A 541 4.33 2.68 -23.86
CA ARG A 541 5.63 2.14 -23.46
C ARG A 541 6.77 2.75 -24.28
N SER A 542 7.88 3.04 -23.59
CA SER A 542 9.10 3.56 -24.23
C SER A 542 9.77 2.48 -25.10
N THR A 543 10.35 2.90 -26.18
CA THR A 543 11.21 2.03 -27.03
C THR A 543 12.62 1.82 -26.45
N LEU A 544 12.93 2.51 -25.33
CA LEU A 544 14.24 2.39 -24.68
C LEU A 544 14.33 1.08 -23.89
N SER A 545 15.42 0.35 -24.11
CA SER A 545 15.67 -0.88 -23.33
C SER A 545 15.76 -0.59 -21.83
N PRO A 546 15.06 -1.36 -20.97
CA PRO A 546 15.14 -1.22 -19.52
C PRO A 546 16.57 -1.32 -18.96
N TRP A 547 17.46 -2.05 -19.63
CA TRP A 547 18.88 -2.19 -19.24
C TRP A 547 19.68 -0.89 -19.32
N ARG A 548 19.26 0.08 -20.13
CA ARG A 548 19.88 1.41 -20.14
C ARG A 548 19.72 2.13 -18.82
N THR A 549 18.60 1.90 -18.13
CA THR A 549 18.34 2.51 -16.83
C THR A 549 19.17 1.89 -15.71
N ALA A 550 19.71 0.70 -15.93
CA ALA A 550 20.49 -0.09 -14.98
C ALA A 550 22.00 0.15 -15.02
N GLN A 551 22.52 0.87 -16.02
CA GLN A 551 23.97 0.95 -16.29
C GLN A 551 24.80 1.38 -15.06
N LEU A 552 24.37 2.44 -14.35
CA LEU A 552 25.11 2.91 -13.18
C LEU A 552 25.05 1.91 -12.02
N HIS A 553 23.92 1.20 -11.85
CA HIS A 553 23.78 0.14 -10.85
C HIS A 553 24.70 -1.05 -11.16
N LEU A 554 24.87 -1.42 -12.43
CA LEU A 554 25.82 -2.45 -12.85
C LEU A 554 27.27 -2.03 -12.55
N ILE A 555 27.61 -0.75 -12.78
CA ILE A 555 28.91 -0.21 -12.40
C ILE A 555 29.11 -0.29 -10.89
N VAL A 556 28.12 0.12 -10.09
CA VAL A 556 28.17 0.02 -8.62
C VAL A 556 28.40 -1.42 -8.19
N VAL A 557 27.64 -2.38 -8.72
CA VAL A 557 27.83 -3.80 -8.39
C VAL A 557 29.22 -4.29 -8.76
N ALA A 558 29.70 -3.97 -9.97
CA ALA A 558 31.02 -4.40 -10.44
C ALA A 558 32.15 -3.83 -9.56
N THR A 559 32.09 -2.54 -9.21
CA THR A 559 33.11 -1.90 -8.37
C THR A 559 33.05 -2.40 -6.92
N CYS A 560 31.86 -2.65 -6.37
CA CYS A 560 31.67 -3.26 -5.05
C CYS A 560 32.23 -4.70 -5.02
N LEU A 561 31.97 -5.50 -6.04
CA LEU A 561 32.50 -6.87 -6.13
C LEU A 561 34.02 -6.87 -6.24
N LEU A 562 34.60 -5.95 -7.05
CA LEU A 562 36.07 -5.79 -7.14
C LEU A 562 36.66 -5.45 -5.77
N ALA A 563 36.05 -4.52 -5.04
CA ALA A 563 36.50 -4.16 -3.69
C ALA A 563 36.36 -5.33 -2.69
N LEU A 564 35.26 -6.09 -2.76
CA LEU A 564 35.10 -7.29 -1.93
C LEU A 564 36.13 -8.38 -2.26
N VAL A 565 36.43 -8.62 -3.52
CA VAL A 565 37.50 -9.55 -3.92
C VAL A 565 38.84 -9.11 -3.35
N LYS A 566 39.17 -7.80 -3.45
CA LYS A 566 40.40 -7.27 -2.82
C LYS A 566 40.41 -7.50 -1.31
N LEU A 567 39.26 -7.26 -0.63
CA LEU A 567 39.15 -7.46 0.82
C LEU A 567 39.36 -8.92 1.22
N ILE A 568 38.86 -9.87 0.43
CA ILE A 568 39.05 -11.31 0.66
C ILE A 568 40.50 -11.73 0.43
N LEU A 569 41.12 -11.26 -0.66
CA LEU A 569 42.49 -11.61 -1.02
C LEU A 569 43.53 -10.93 -0.12
N ARG A 570 43.21 -9.75 0.41
CA ARG A 570 44.07 -8.98 1.31
C ARG A 570 43.23 -8.45 2.46
N PRO A 571 42.93 -9.31 3.43
CA PRO A 571 42.10 -8.92 4.58
C PRO A 571 42.79 -7.81 5.37
N GLY A 572 42.04 -6.76 5.66
CA GLY A 572 42.46 -5.65 6.53
C GLY A 572 41.89 -5.82 7.94
N GLY A 573 42.12 -4.82 8.79
CA GLY A 573 41.55 -4.75 10.13
C GLY A 573 40.04 -4.59 10.11
N THR A 574 39.40 -4.54 11.29
CA THR A 574 37.97 -4.50 11.53
C THR A 574 37.24 -3.41 10.73
N ALA A 575 37.90 -2.23 10.49
CA ALA A 575 37.31 -1.15 9.69
C ALA A 575 37.07 -1.55 8.23
N TYR A 576 37.93 -2.41 7.66
CA TYR A 576 37.76 -2.91 6.29
C TYR A 576 36.57 -3.88 6.19
N TRP A 577 36.37 -4.73 7.19
CA TRP A 577 35.23 -5.62 7.23
C TRP A 577 33.89 -4.85 7.41
N LEU A 578 33.90 -3.78 8.22
CA LEU A 578 32.74 -2.90 8.34
C LEU A 578 32.42 -2.20 6.99
N ALA A 579 33.43 -1.74 6.26
CA ALA A 579 33.23 -1.22 4.92
C ALA A 579 32.72 -2.31 3.95
N GLY A 580 33.21 -3.55 4.09
CA GLY A 580 32.75 -4.73 3.37
C GLY A 580 31.26 -5.01 3.57
N PHE A 581 30.73 -4.84 4.79
CA PHE A 581 29.30 -4.91 5.06
C PHE A 581 28.51 -3.90 4.20
N TRP A 582 28.97 -2.66 4.09
CA TRP A 582 28.32 -1.66 3.26
C TRP A 582 28.36 -2.01 1.76
N LEU A 583 29.47 -2.61 1.29
CA LEU A 583 29.54 -3.07 -0.10
C LEU A 583 28.54 -4.19 -0.38
N LEU A 584 28.37 -5.15 0.55
CA LEU A 584 27.35 -6.20 0.44
C LEU A 584 25.93 -5.59 0.43
N TYR A 585 25.68 -4.60 1.30
CA TYR A 585 24.40 -3.89 1.31
C TYR A 585 24.13 -3.19 -0.04
N LEU A 586 25.11 -2.51 -0.63
CA LEU A 586 24.99 -1.84 -1.92
C LEU A 586 24.78 -2.84 -3.07
N CYS A 587 25.49 -3.97 -3.05
CA CYS A 587 25.25 -5.07 -3.99
C CYS A 587 23.83 -5.62 -3.88
N MET A 588 23.35 -5.83 -2.66
CA MET A 588 21.99 -6.29 -2.41
C MET A 588 20.95 -5.29 -2.95
N MET A 589 21.06 -4.02 -2.60
CA MET A 589 20.13 -2.97 -3.04
C MET A 589 20.10 -2.82 -4.56
N SER A 590 21.28 -2.80 -5.20
CA SER A 590 21.39 -2.74 -6.66
C SER A 590 20.91 -4.03 -7.32
N GLY A 591 21.18 -5.20 -6.72
CA GLY A 591 20.69 -6.50 -7.18
C GLY A 591 19.16 -6.59 -7.14
N MET A 592 18.56 -6.12 -6.05
CA MET A 592 17.08 -6.06 -5.95
C MET A 592 16.47 -5.09 -6.97
N HIS A 593 17.14 -3.98 -7.29
CA HIS A 593 16.72 -3.12 -8.40
C HIS A 593 16.82 -3.83 -9.75
N MET A 594 17.86 -4.67 -9.96
CA MET A 594 17.96 -5.50 -11.17
C MET A 594 16.78 -6.45 -11.37
N ILE A 595 16.18 -6.95 -10.28
CA ILE A 595 14.94 -7.74 -10.37
C ILE A 595 13.85 -6.93 -11.06
N LEU A 596 13.65 -5.67 -10.70
CA LEU A 596 12.65 -4.82 -11.37
C LEU A 596 12.98 -4.60 -12.85
N VAL A 597 14.28 -4.42 -13.20
CA VAL A 597 14.72 -4.30 -14.60
C VAL A 597 14.41 -5.57 -15.40
N ILE A 598 14.61 -6.75 -14.78
CA ILE A 598 14.29 -8.04 -15.40
C ILE A 598 12.78 -8.19 -15.58
N LEU A 599 11.98 -7.84 -14.57
CA LEU A 599 10.52 -7.89 -14.66
C LEU A 599 9.98 -6.96 -15.75
N ASP A 600 10.51 -5.74 -15.84
CA ASP A 600 10.15 -4.79 -16.90
C ASP A 600 10.53 -5.32 -18.29
N SER A 601 11.70 -5.93 -18.42
CA SER A 601 12.16 -6.56 -19.68
C SER A 601 11.31 -7.78 -20.07
N ARG A 602 10.81 -8.54 -19.09
CA ARG A 602 9.87 -9.66 -19.34
C ARG A 602 8.52 -9.15 -19.80
N GLN A 603 8.01 -8.09 -19.17
CA GLN A 603 6.75 -7.45 -19.53
C GLN A 603 6.82 -6.88 -20.96
N ASP A 604 7.92 -6.21 -21.32
CA ASP A 604 8.17 -5.70 -22.65
C ASP A 604 8.09 -6.81 -23.72
N ARG A 605 8.80 -7.92 -23.49
CA ARG A 605 8.76 -9.08 -24.39
C ARG A 605 7.37 -9.70 -24.52
N LYS A 606 6.60 -9.72 -23.44
CA LYS A 606 5.22 -10.22 -23.44
C LYS A 606 4.34 -9.34 -24.32
N GLU A 607 4.37 -8.02 -24.11
CA GLU A 607 3.58 -7.06 -24.88
C GLU A 607 3.96 -7.06 -26.37
N GLN A 608 5.26 -7.15 -26.70
CA GLN A 608 5.72 -7.28 -28.09
C GLN A 608 5.21 -8.56 -28.76
N ARG A 609 5.16 -9.69 -28.05
CA ARG A 609 4.58 -10.95 -28.58
C ARG A 609 3.08 -10.82 -28.81
N GLU A 610 2.35 -10.20 -27.89
CA GLU A 610 0.92 -9.95 -28.01
C GLU A 610 0.63 -9.05 -29.21
N LEU A 611 1.37 -7.94 -29.40
CA LEU A 611 1.27 -7.08 -30.56
C LEU A 611 1.53 -7.82 -31.88
N ALA A 612 2.53 -8.70 -31.90
CA ALA A 612 2.83 -9.51 -33.08
C ALA A 612 1.71 -10.52 -33.41
N LEU A 613 1.06 -11.10 -32.37
CA LEU A 613 -0.06 -12.03 -32.54
C LEU A 613 -1.34 -11.34 -33.05
N PHE A 614 -1.56 -10.08 -32.69
CA PHE A 614 -2.76 -9.31 -33.07
C PHE A 614 -2.55 -8.37 -34.27
N GLY A 615 -1.52 -8.61 -35.09
CA GLY A 615 -1.28 -7.85 -36.31
C GLY A 615 -0.96 -6.38 -36.09
N GLY A 616 -0.38 -6.04 -34.90
CA GLY A 616 0.00 -4.67 -34.55
C GLY A 616 -1.12 -3.85 -33.87
N ALA A 617 -2.34 -4.37 -33.80
CA ALA A 617 -3.36 -3.76 -32.94
C ALA A 617 -3.12 -4.13 -31.47
N ALA A 618 -2.91 -3.14 -30.61
CA ALA A 618 -2.88 -3.40 -29.16
C ALA A 618 -4.25 -3.96 -28.74
N PRO A 619 -4.30 -5.09 -28.00
CA PRO A 619 -5.54 -5.50 -27.38
C PRO A 619 -6.03 -4.33 -26.50
N PRO A 620 -7.33 -4.04 -26.46
CA PRO A 620 -7.85 -3.00 -25.59
C PRO A 620 -7.42 -3.33 -24.15
N GLN A 621 -6.42 -2.63 -23.67
CA GLN A 621 -6.06 -2.71 -22.27
C GLN A 621 -7.27 -2.21 -21.50
N ALA A 622 -7.91 -3.10 -20.76
CA ALA A 622 -8.97 -2.71 -19.85
C ALA A 622 -8.37 -1.74 -18.82
N LEU A 623 -8.46 -0.46 -19.10
CA LEU A 623 -8.12 0.65 -18.18
C LEU A 623 -9.16 0.75 -17.05
N ILE A 624 -9.78 -0.39 -16.71
CA ILE A 624 -10.72 -0.44 -15.60
C ILE A 624 -9.88 -0.49 -14.31
N PRO A 625 -9.92 0.56 -13.49
CA PRO A 625 -9.25 0.54 -12.21
C PRO A 625 -9.86 -0.58 -11.37
N ARG A 626 -9.13 -1.65 -11.15
CA ARG A 626 -9.55 -2.67 -10.19
C ARG A 626 -9.47 -2.07 -8.79
N PRO A 627 -10.42 -2.38 -7.89
CA PRO A 627 -10.39 -1.90 -6.50
C PRO A 627 -9.03 -2.20 -5.87
N ASP A 628 -8.46 -1.20 -5.19
CA ASP A 628 -7.17 -1.32 -4.53
C ASP A 628 -7.18 -2.48 -3.50
N PRO A 629 -6.29 -3.47 -3.62
CA PRO A 629 -6.14 -4.52 -2.60
C PRO A 629 -5.87 -3.97 -1.20
N HIS A 630 -5.28 -2.76 -1.10
CA HIS A 630 -5.06 -2.10 0.17
C HIS A 630 -6.35 -1.58 0.82
N GLN A 631 -7.41 -1.24 0.05
CA GLN A 631 -8.73 -0.91 0.62
C GLN A 631 -9.33 -2.09 1.39
N ARG A 632 -9.08 -3.34 0.97
CA ARG A 632 -9.57 -4.53 1.66
C ARG A 632 -8.92 -4.73 3.03
N ARG A 633 -7.64 -4.36 3.20
CA ARG A 633 -6.94 -4.45 4.49
C ARG A 633 -7.45 -3.42 5.50
N HIS A 634 -7.91 -2.25 5.07
CA HIS A 634 -8.38 -1.18 5.94
C HIS A 634 -9.80 -1.40 6.48
N ARG A 635 -10.69 -2.10 5.73
CA ARG A 635 -12.09 -2.32 6.16
C ARG A 635 -12.24 -3.26 7.36
N ARG A 636 -11.19 -4.01 7.75
CA ARG A 636 -11.28 -5.06 8.78
C ARG A 636 -10.44 -4.86 10.04
N ARG A 637 -9.83 -3.70 10.28
CA ARG A 637 -9.08 -3.51 11.51
C ARG A 637 -9.87 -2.74 12.57
N ARG A 638 -10.55 -3.49 13.45
CA ARG A 638 -10.72 -3.07 14.86
C ARG A 638 -9.32 -3.03 15.49
N PRO A 639 -9.03 -2.09 16.43
CA PRO A 639 -7.71 -1.97 17.03
C PRO A 639 -7.33 -3.29 17.73
N ALA A 640 -6.51 -4.10 17.09
CA ALA A 640 -5.96 -5.28 17.70
C ALA A 640 -4.98 -4.86 18.81
N ARG A 641 -5.22 -5.31 20.01
CA ARG A 641 -4.42 -5.13 21.24
C ARG A 641 -3.07 -5.87 21.23
N ARG A 642 -2.49 -6.21 20.09
CA ARG A 642 -1.21 -6.93 20.01
C ARG A 642 -0.24 -6.19 19.11
N LEU A 643 1.00 -6.07 19.60
CA LEU A 643 2.15 -5.64 18.82
C LEU A 643 2.18 -6.46 17.52
N PRO A 644 2.28 -5.84 16.34
CA PRO A 644 2.55 -6.59 15.14
C PRO A 644 3.89 -7.29 15.32
N LYS A 645 3.90 -8.61 15.17
CA LYS A 645 5.16 -9.36 15.05
C LYS A 645 5.89 -8.77 13.85
N PRO A 646 7.15 -8.33 13.97
CA PRO A 646 7.87 -7.78 12.84
C PRO A 646 7.99 -8.88 11.77
N ARG A 647 7.64 -8.58 10.55
CA ARG A 647 8.14 -9.34 9.40
C ARG A 647 9.62 -9.04 9.29
N THR A 648 10.37 -9.76 10.10
CA THR A 648 11.79 -9.58 10.43
C THR A 648 12.71 -9.98 9.27
N ALA A 649 12.20 -10.55 8.19
CA ALA A 649 13.08 -11.02 7.12
C ALA A 649 13.93 -9.90 6.51
N PHE A 650 13.40 -8.70 6.28
CA PHE A 650 14.21 -7.61 5.72
C PHE A 650 14.96 -6.83 6.82
N ALA A 651 14.33 -6.50 7.93
CA ALA A 651 15.00 -5.91 9.08
C ALA A 651 15.97 -6.92 9.74
N GLY A 652 15.62 -8.20 9.76
CA GLY A 652 16.46 -9.27 10.27
C GLY A 652 17.72 -9.54 9.45
N VAL A 653 17.67 -9.42 8.12
CA VAL A 653 18.85 -9.56 7.26
C VAL A 653 19.81 -8.38 7.43
N VAL A 654 19.30 -7.16 7.64
CA VAL A 654 20.12 -5.97 7.84
C VAL A 654 20.64 -5.87 9.28
N VAL A 655 19.80 -6.21 10.28
CA VAL A 655 20.18 -6.18 11.71
C VAL A 655 20.79 -7.52 12.16
N GLY A 656 20.32 -8.64 11.65
CA GLY A 656 20.84 -9.96 11.96
C GLY A 656 22.22 -10.23 11.33
N GLY A 657 22.49 -9.65 10.15
CA GLY A 657 23.84 -9.67 9.56
C GLY A 657 24.88 -8.93 10.43
N ALA A 658 24.47 -7.85 11.10
CA ALA A 658 25.35 -7.15 12.03
C ALA A 658 25.46 -7.86 13.40
N MET A 659 24.41 -8.57 13.86
CA MET A 659 24.45 -9.32 15.12
C MET A 659 25.04 -10.72 14.99
N LEU A 660 24.88 -11.41 13.87
CA LEU A 660 25.49 -12.73 13.66
C LEU A 660 27.02 -12.70 13.64
N PHE A 661 27.63 -11.53 13.38
CA PHE A 661 29.09 -11.36 13.42
C PHE A 661 29.66 -11.14 14.84
N VAL A 662 28.79 -10.90 15.82
CA VAL A 662 29.19 -10.68 17.23
C VAL A 662 28.97 -11.92 18.10
N LEU A 663 28.24 -12.93 17.59
CA LEU A 663 27.86 -14.12 18.36
C LEU A 663 28.42 -15.44 17.78
N ASP A 664 29.55 -15.40 17.12
CA ASP A 664 30.26 -16.67 16.87
C ASP A 664 31.28 -16.95 17.99
N THR A 665 31.15 -18.09 18.51
CA THR A 665 31.90 -18.95 19.43
C THR A 665 31.15 -19.19 20.72
N SER A 666 30.22 -20.11 20.68
CA SER A 666 29.90 -21.14 21.68
C SER A 666 28.40 -21.43 21.72
N ALA A 667 27.94 -22.35 20.93
CA ALA A 667 26.77 -23.16 21.28
C ALA A 667 26.96 -24.55 20.72
N MET A 668 27.33 -25.39 21.63
CA MET A 668 27.38 -26.82 21.47
C MET A 668 26.01 -27.43 21.21
N SER A 669 26.04 -28.45 20.36
CA SER A 669 25.07 -29.52 20.22
C SER A 669 24.25 -29.83 21.47
N ALA A 670 22.94 -29.71 21.35
CA ALA A 670 21.99 -30.46 22.12
C ALA A 670 21.19 -31.35 21.14
N GLN A 671 21.46 -32.66 21.23
CA GLN A 671 20.58 -33.65 20.70
C GLN A 671 19.23 -33.54 21.40
N SER A 672 18.16 -33.33 20.67
CA SER A 672 16.80 -33.48 21.15
C SER A 672 16.22 -34.79 20.62
N ASP A 673 15.78 -35.62 21.55
CA ASP A 673 14.99 -36.83 21.34
C ASP A 673 13.73 -36.52 20.51
N PRO A 674 13.22 -37.47 19.71
CA PRO A 674 12.00 -37.28 18.95
C PRO A 674 10.81 -37.17 19.89
N LEU A 675 10.28 -36.00 20.07
CA LEU A 675 9.00 -35.76 20.73
C LEU A 675 7.88 -36.44 19.94
N HIS A 676 7.22 -37.41 20.58
CA HIS A 676 5.92 -37.89 20.13
C HIS A 676 4.93 -36.75 20.09
N LEU A 677 4.59 -36.28 18.89
CA LEU A 677 3.53 -35.29 18.66
C LEU A 677 2.19 -36.01 18.91
N THR A 678 1.51 -35.68 19.98
CA THR A 678 0.09 -35.98 20.13
C THR A 678 -0.68 -35.08 19.17
N ALA A 679 -1.38 -35.67 18.22
CA ALA A 679 -2.31 -34.96 17.35
C ALA A 679 -3.27 -34.16 18.23
N ALA A 680 -3.50 -32.89 17.85
CA ALA A 680 -4.56 -32.11 18.48
C ALA A 680 -5.84 -32.91 18.36
N SER A 681 -6.46 -33.25 19.49
CA SER A 681 -7.71 -33.97 19.50
C SER A 681 -8.75 -33.16 18.75
N LEU A 682 -9.31 -33.73 17.69
CA LEU A 682 -10.47 -33.13 17.03
C LEU A 682 -11.59 -32.97 18.08
N PRO A 683 -12.34 -31.87 18.05
CA PRO A 683 -13.40 -31.64 19.03
C PRO A 683 -14.44 -32.76 18.95
N ALA A 684 -14.96 -33.15 20.09
CA ALA A 684 -15.95 -34.24 20.22
C ALA A 684 -17.31 -33.92 19.59
N HIS A 685 -17.49 -32.71 19.03
CA HIS A 685 -18.79 -32.20 18.56
C HIS A 685 -18.67 -31.63 17.14
N PRO A 686 -19.63 -31.89 16.25
CA PRO A 686 -19.65 -31.35 14.91
C PRO A 686 -19.87 -29.83 14.90
N PHE A 687 -19.15 -29.14 14.06
CA PHE A 687 -19.26 -27.71 13.86
C PHE A 687 -20.14 -27.38 12.65
N VAL A 688 -21.01 -26.40 12.81
CA VAL A 688 -21.68 -25.75 11.67
C VAL A 688 -20.97 -24.46 11.34
N GLY A 689 -20.82 -24.17 10.07
CA GLY A 689 -20.14 -22.98 9.64
C GLY A 689 -20.53 -22.48 8.25
N VAL A 690 -20.02 -21.33 7.89
CA VAL A 690 -20.14 -20.74 6.56
C VAL A 690 -18.76 -20.56 5.95
N GLY A 691 -18.62 -21.01 4.72
CA GLY A 691 -17.45 -20.73 3.88
C GLY A 691 -17.64 -19.37 3.22
N ALA A 692 -16.94 -18.37 3.70
CA ALA A 692 -16.82 -17.12 2.97
C ALA A 692 -15.62 -17.25 2.03
N LEU A 693 -15.86 -17.52 0.76
CA LEU A 693 -14.92 -17.08 -0.26
C LEU A 693 -14.80 -15.57 -0.11
N ALA A 694 -13.57 -15.04 -0.10
CA ALA A 694 -13.34 -13.60 -0.08
C ALA A 694 -13.91 -12.99 -1.36
N THR A 695 -15.22 -12.75 -1.39
CA THR A 695 -15.86 -12.09 -2.51
C THR A 695 -15.41 -10.64 -2.58
N PRO A 696 -15.06 -10.12 -3.76
CA PRO A 696 -14.72 -8.70 -3.95
C PRO A 696 -15.87 -7.75 -3.70
N TYR A 697 -17.07 -8.25 -3.53
CA TYR A 697 -18.29 -7.46 -3.44
C TYR A 697 -19.02 -7.76 -2.14
N GLY A 698 -18.96 -6.83 -1.18
CA GLY A 698 -19.93 -6.51 -0.14
C GLY A 698 -20.90 -7.59 0.34
N GLY A 699 -20.44 -8.84 0.44
CA GLY A 699 -21.20 -9.90 1.09
C GLY A 699 -21.39 -9.53 2.55
N THR A 700 -22.57 -9.75 3.08
CA THR A 700 -22.85 -9.71 4.51
C THR A 700 -21.79 -10.57 5.19
N GLY A 701 -20.95 -9.95 6.04
CA GLY A 701 -19.88 -10.68 6.72
C GLY A 701 -20.47 -11.80 7.59
N VAL A 702 -19.67 -12.78 7.91
CA VAL A 702 -20.02 -13.93 8.78
C VAL A 702 -20.85 -13.49 10.00
N GLU A 703 -20.47 -12.38 10.66
CA GLU A 703 -21.20 -11.79 11.79
C GLU A 703 -22.64 -11.38 11.45
N ALA A 704 -22.91 -10.95 10.22
CA ALA A 704 -24.26 -10.56 9.81
C ALA A 704 -25.14 -11.80 9.58
N ILE A 705 -24.55 -12.87 9.05
CA ILE A 705 -25.24 -14.16 8.85
C ILE A 705 -25.50 -14.80 10.22
N GLU A 706 -24.52 -14.83 11.11
CA GLU A 706 -24.68 -15.30 12.50
C GLU A 706 -25.81 -14.57 13.22
N LYS A 707 -25.87 -13.26 13.09
CA LYS A 707 -26.94 -12.43 13.69
C LYS A 707 -28.30 -12.77 13.10
N GLN A 708 -28.39 -13.02 11.80
CA GLN A 708 -29.64 -13.34 11.12
C GLN A 708 -30.13 -14.75 11.46
N LEU A 709 -29.19 -15.68 11.64
CA LEU A 709 -29.47 -17.05 12.06
C LEU A 709 -29.70 -17.21 13.56
N GLY A 710 -29.26 -16.25 14.36
CA GLY A 710 -29.31 -16.32 15.82
C GLY A 710 -28.34 -17.34 16.43
N LEU A 711 -27.29 -17.75 15.69
CA LEU A 711 -26.31 -18.75 16.14
C LEU A 711 -24.87 -18.27 15.89
N LYS A 712 -23.92 -18.94 16.53
CA LYS A 712 -22.48 -18.73 16.31
C LYS A 712 -21.88 -19.91 15.55
N PHE A 713 -21.02 -19.61 14.58
CA PHE A 713 -20.38 -20.66 13.81
C PHE A 713 -19.17 -21.24 14.55
N GLY A 714 -19.13 -22.56 14.67
CA GLY A 714 -18.00 -23.29 15.23
C GLY A 714 -16.81 -23.40 14.27
N THR A 715 -17.04 -23.21 12.97
CA THR A 715 -15.96 -23.15 11.98
C THR A 715 -16.31 -22.17 10.87
N THR A 716 -15.28 -21.67 10.19
CA THR A 716 -15.42 -20.92 8.94
C THR A 716 -14.32 -21.35 8.00
N ALA A 717 -14.69 -21.71 6.78
CA ALA A 717 -13.74 -22.13 5.76
C ALA A 717 -13.27 -20.93 4.92
N ARG A 718 -11.98 -20.93 4.56
CA ARG A 718 -11.36 -19.93 3.70
C ARG A 718 -10.28 -20.52 2.82
N THR A 719 -10.25 -20.09 1.55
CA THR A 719 -9.20 -20.44 0.61
C THR A 719 -8.21 -19.29 0.48
N GLN A 720 -6.90 -19.59 0.50
CA GLN A 720 -5.81 -18.64 0.28
C GLN A 720 -4.79 -19.23 -0.71
N GLU A 721 -4.16 -18.37 -1.49
CA GLU A 721 -3.07 -18.80 -2.40
C GLU A 721 -1.77 -19.01 -1.62
N ILE A 722 -0.90 -19.88 -2.11
CA ILE A 722 0.38 -20.21 -1.48
C ILE A 722 1.26 -18.97 -1.26
N ASP A 723 1.14 -17.95 -2.10
CA ASP A 723 1.86 -16.69 -1.97
C ASP A 723 1.26 -15.71 -0.95
N ASP A 724 0.05 -15.97 -0.46
CA ASP A 724 -0.58 -15.16 0.58
C ASP A 724 0.09 -15.40 1.94
N ALA A 725 -0.11 -14.46 2.88
CA ALA A 725 0.25 -14.65 4.28
C ALA A 725 -0.95 -15.21 5.06
N PHE A 726 -0.69 -16.00 6.09
CA PHE A 726 -1.72 -16.51 6.99
C PHE A 726 -2.49 -15.35 7.66
N ASP A 727 -3.82 -15.38 7.56
CA ASP A 727 -4.67 -14.34 8.15
C ASP A 727 -4.98 -14.64 9.62
N TYR A 728 -4.08 -14.20 10.51
CA TYR A 728 -4.25 -14.32 11.96
C TYR A 728 -5.55 -13.68 12.46
N GLY A 729 -5.99 -12.55 11.85
CA GLY A 729 -7.19 -11.84 12.29
C GLY A 729 -8.46 -12.65 12.06
N TRP A 730 -8.55 -13.31 10.91
CA TRP A 730 -9.64 -14.23 10.59
C TRP A 730 -9.61 -15.46 11.52
N ALA A 731 -8.47 -16.11 11.65
CA ALA A 731 -8.35 -17.30 12.48
C ALA A 731 -8.62 -17.02 13.97
N ASP A 732 -8.10 -15.89 14.49
CA ASP A 732 -8.34 -15.45 15.87
C ASP A 732 -9.82 -15.10 16.13
N SER A 733 -10.54 -14.56 15.13
CA SER A 733 -11.97 -14.25 15.29
C SER A 733 -12.83 -15.48 15.49
N ILE A 734 -12.48 -16.59 14.82
CA ILE A 734 -13.18 -17.88 14.97
C ILE A 734 -12.82 -18.52 16.31
N ALA A 735 -11.53 -18.58 16.62
CA ALA A 735 -11.05 -19.16 17.87
C ALA A 735 -11.55 -18.39 19.12
N ALA A 736 -11.80 -17.10 19.02
CA ALA A 736 -12.37 -16.29 20.11
C ALA A 736 -13.82 -16.66 20.44
N ASN A 737 -14.54 -17.27 19.49
CA ASN A 737 -15.90 -17.79 19.65
C ASN A 737 -15.92 -19.30 20.02
N GLY A 738 -14.76 -19.90 20.31
CA GLY A 738 -14.65 -21.32 20.62
C GLY A 738 -14.59 -22.24 19.39
N GLY A 739 -14.55 -21.67 18.18
CA GLY A 739 -14.49 -22.40 16.92
C GLY A 739 -13.07 -22.74 16.45
N VAL A 740 -12.99 -23.56 15.39
CA VAL A 740 -11.73 -23.97 14.73
C VAL A 740 -11.76 -23.48 13.27
N PRO A 741 -10.83 -22.62 12.84
CA PRO A 741 -10.77 -22.15 11.45
C PRO A 741 -10.39 -23.30 10.50
N TRP A 742 -11.02 -23.36 9.32
CA TRP A 742 -10.71 -24.30 8.26
C TRP A 742 -10.06 -23.57 7.08
N LEU A 743 -8.76 -23.76 6.90
CA LEU A 743 -7.97 -23.13 5.86
C LEU A 743 -7.70 -24.11 4.72
N THR A 744 -7.95 -23.65 3.50
CA THR A 744 -7.50 -24.32 2.27
C THR A 744 -6.39 -23.51 1.63
N VAL A 745 -5.23 -24.10 1.41
CA VAL A 745 -4.10 -23.48 0.71
C VAL A 745 -3.98 -24.08 -0.68
N VAL A 746 -4.09 -23.24 -1.71
CA VAL A 746 -3.97 -23.63 -3.11
C VAL A 746 -2.62 -23.19 -3.68
N PHE A 747 -2.00 -24.08 -4.46
CA PHE A 747 -0.70 -23.85 -5.10
C PHE A 747 -0.90 -23.22 -6.50
N SER A 748 -1.67 -22.14 -6.57
CA SER A 748 -1.90 -21.39 -7.80
C SER A 748 -1.60 -19.92 -7.57
N GLN A 749 -1.11 -19.24 -8.61
CA GLN A 749 -0.90 -17.80 -8.60
C GLN A 749 -1.99 -17.12 -9.43
N ASN A 750 -2.80 -16.26 -8.82
CA ASN A 750 -3.88 -15.52 -9.49
C ASN A 750 -4.91 -16.41 -10.23
N GLY A 751 -5.24 -17.57 -9.67
CA GLY A 751 -6.18 -18.52 -10.26
C GLY A 751 -5.70 -19.18 -11.56
N LYS A 752 -4.41 -19.12 -11.85
CA LYS A 752 -3.78 -19.79 -12.97
C LYS A 752 -2.76 -20.78 -12.42
N ALA A 753 -2.90 -22.06 -12.79
CA ALA A 753 -1.86 -23.03 -12.56
C ALA A 753 -0.55 -22.53 -13.21
N SER A 754 0.50 -22.41 -12.44
CA SER A 754 1.84 -22.22 -12.98
C SER A 754 2.48 -23.58 -13.23
N LEU A 755 3.43 -23.66 -14.16
CA LEU A 755 4.24 -24.88 -14.35
C LEU A 755 5.07 -25.20 -13.08
N ASP A 756 5.28 -24.19 -12.20
CA ASP A 756 6.02 -24.32 -10.95
C ASP A 756 5.18 -24.93 -9.81
N SER A 757 3.87 -25.05 -10.01
CA SER A 757 2.93 -25.70 -9.06
C SER A 757 2.58 -27.13 -9.42
N ALA A 758 3.32 -27.79 -10.32
CA ALA A 758 3.15 -29.21 -10.59
C ALA A 758 3.46 -30.02 -9.32
N LEU A 759 2.68 -31.08 -9.08
CA LEU A 759 2.87 -31.96 -7.92
C LEU A 759 4.31 -32.47 -7.76
N THR A 760 4.96 -32.77 -8.89
CA THR A 760 6.38 -33.17 -8.92
C THR A 760 7.31 -32.05 -8.45
N ALA A 761 7.01 -30.80 -8.79
CA ALA A 761 7.79 -29.63 -8.37
C ALA A 761 7.65 -29.41 -6.85
N ILE A 762 6.43 -29.48 -6.32
CA ILE A 762 6.15 -29.43 -4.88
C ILE A 762 6.91 -30.53 -4.16
N ALA A 763 6.78 -31.79 -4.63
CA ALA A 763 7.46 -32.94 -4.03
C ALA A 763 9.00 -32.86 -4.10
N ASN A 764 9.56 -32.10 -5.01
CA ASN A 764 10.99 -31.88 -5.19
C ASN A 764 11.52 -30.59 -4.53
N GLY A 765 10.67 -29.87 -3.79
CA GLY A 765 11.08 -28.73 -2.98
C GLY A 765 11.04 -27.36 -3.68
N SER A 766 10.41 -27.23 -4.85
CA SER A 766 10.34 -25.94 -5.56
C SER A 766 9.58 -24.88 -4.77
N ASP A 767 8.61 -25.26 -3.95
CA ASP A 767 7.78 -24.38 -3.15
C ASP A 767 8.15 -24.33 -1.65
N ASP A 768 9.26 -24.96 -1.26
CA ASP A 768 9.68 -25.11 0.14
C ASP A 768 9.72 -23.78 0.90
N ALA A 769 10.19 -22.73 0.27
CA ALA A 769 10.25 -21.40 0.90
C ALA A 769 8.86 -20.86 1.25
N ALA A 770 7.86 -21.11 0.43
CA ALA A 770 6.49 -20.71 0.68
C ALA A 770 5.81 -21.63 1.70
N ILE A 771 6.02 -22.93 1.59
CA ILE A 771 5.49 -23.95 2.51
C ILE A 771 6.06 -23.75 3.92
N ASN A 772 7.36 -23.56 4.09
CA ASN A 772 7.99 -23.28 5.38
C ASN A 772 7.47 -21.97 5.99
N ARG A 773 7.25 -20.94 5.18
CA ARG A 773 6.63 -19.71 5.67
C ARG A 773 5.25 -19.97 6.26
N TRP A 774 4.41 -20.74 5.56
CA TRP A 774 3.07 -21.12 6.04
C TRP A 774 3.15 -21.96 7.32
N ALA A 775 4.06 -22.93 7.35
CA ALA A 775 4.29 -23.77 8.52
C ALA A 775 4.69 -22.92 9.75
N GLN A 776 5.63 -21.99 9.60
CA GLN A 776 6.06 -21.10 10.66
C GLN A 776 4.95 -20.15 11.12
N GLU A 777 4.18 -19.59 10.18
CA GLU A 777 3.05 -18.72 10.48
C GLU A 777 1.95 -19.47 11.25
N ILE A 778 1.65 -20.71 10.87
CA ILE A 778 0.65 -21.56 11.53
C ILE A 778 1.18 -22.07 12.89
N ALA A 779 2.43 -22.49 12.98
CA ALA A 779 3.06 -22.82 14.26
C ALA A 779 3.01 -21.64 15.24
N ALA A 780 3.28 -20.42 14.76
CA ALA A 780 3.19 -19.21 15.56
C ALA A 780 1.74 -18.83 15.96
N TYR A 781 0.74 -19.24 15.19
CA TYR A 781 -0.67 -19.11 15.55
C TYR A 781 -0.99 -19.95 16.80
N GLY A 782 -0.48 -21.17 16.87
CA GLY A 782 -0.46 -22.02 18.05
C GLY A 782 -1.82 -22.53 18.56
N LYS A 783 -2.94 -22.24 17.86
CA LYS A 783 -4.28 -22.74 18.18
C LYS A 783 -4.70 -23.77 17.13
N PRO A 784 -5.65 -24.65 17.43
CA PRO A 784 -6.14 -25.66 16.50
C PRO A 784 -6.57 -25.06 15.16
N LEU A 785 -6.22 -25.72 14.07
CA LEU A 785 -6.52 -25.33 12.70
C LEU A 785 -6.80 -26.57 11.86
N TYR A 786 -7.89 -26.58 11.09
CA TYR A 786 -8.07 -27.52 9.99
C TYR A 786 -7.34 -26.99 8.75
N LEU A 787 -6.50 -27.84 8.15
CA LEU A 787 -5.73 -27.45 6.98
C LEU A 787 -5.97 -28.42 5.82
N THR A 788 -6.47 -27.89 4.72
CA THR A 788 -6.50 -28.54 3.43
C THR A 788 -5.38 -28.00 2.56
N VAL A 789 -4.56 -28.90 2.01
CA VAL A 789 -3.59 -28.61 0.95
C VAL A 789 -3.91 -29.48 -0.25
N LEU A 790 -3.54 -29.02 -1.45
CA LEU A 790 -3.81 -29.76 -2.69
C LEU A 790 -5.29 -30.16 -2.86
N PRO A 791 -6.27 -29.24 -2.70
CA PRO A 791 -7.68 -29.57 -2.80
C PRO A 791 -8.01 -30.09 -4.19
N GLN A 792 -8.74 -31.22 -4.27
CA GLN A 792 -9.19 -31.85 -5.52
C GLN A 792 -8.05 -32.06 -6.55
N ALA A 793 -6.85 -32.36 -6.07
CA ALA A 793 -5.67 -32.53 -6.91
C ALA A 793 -5.77 -33.72 -7.89
N ASP A 794 -6.69 -34.63 -7.65
CA ASP A 794 -7.06 -35.80 -8.48
C ASP A 794 -7.92 -35.41 -9.70
N ARG A 795 -8.50 -34.22 -9.77
CA ARG A 795 -9.31 -33.77 -10.91
C ARG A 795 -8.45 -33.20 -12.03
N ASN A 796 -8.80 -33.43 -13.28
CA ASN A 796 -8.05 -33.00 -14.44
C ASN A 796 -8.52 -31.67 -15.06
N TYR A 797 -9.50 -31.04 -14.47
CA TYR A 797 -10.09 -29.78 -14.97
C TYR A 797 -9.92 -28.58 -14.01
N SER A 798 -9.49 -28.80 -12.78
CA SER A 798 -9.23 -27.72 -11.85
C SER A 798 -7.87 -27.09 -12.11
N ALA A 799 -7.81 -25.76 -12.16
CA ALA A 799 -6.55 -25.02 -12.30
C ALA A 799 -5.55 -25.28 -11.16
N SER A 800 -6.06 -25.68 -10.00
CA SER A 800 -5.28 -26.06 -8.82
C SER A 800 -4.95 -27.55 -8.77
N SER A 801 -5.39 -28.34 -9.75
CA SER A 801 -5.15 -29.78 -9.82
C SER A 801 -3.74 -30.07 -10.31
N GLY A 802 -2.99 -30.84 -9.52
CA GLY A 802 -1.66 -31.29 -9.92
C GLY A 802 -1.68 -32.25 -11.13
N VAL A 803 -2.76 -33.01 -11.30
CA VAL A 803 -2.92 -33.92 -12.45
C VAL A 803 -3.14 -33.11 -13.74
N ALA A 804 -3.95 -32.05 -13.70
CA ALA A 804 -4.13 -31.15 -14.84
C ALA A 804 -2.83 -30.44 -15.27
N ASN A 805 -1.88 -30.29 -14.35
CA ASN A 805 -0.56 -29.68 -14.59
C ASN A 805 0.54 -30.68 -14.94
N GLY A 806 0.17 -31.89 -15.39
CA GLY A 806 1.11 -32.89 -15.87
C GLY A 806 1.69 -33.83 -14.81
N GLY A 807 1.16 -33.82 -13.59
CA GLY A 807 1.48 -34.79 -12.56
C GLY A 807 0.83 -36.13 -12.80
N ILE A 808 1.39 -37.19 -12.19
CA ILE A 808 0.80 -38.51 -12.14
C ILE A 808 0.13 -38.75 -10.79
N PRO A 809 -0.83 -39.69 -10.67
CA PRO A 809 -1.54 -39.94 -9.39
C PRO A 809 -0.63 -40.13 -8.18
N GLN A 810 0.48 -40.79 -8.33
CA GLN A 810 1.45 -41.09 -7.27
C GLN A 810 2.20 -39.85 -6.76
N ASP A 811 2.16 -38.74 -7.48
CA ASP A 811 2.78 -37.48 -7.06
C ASP A 811 1.99 -36.78 -5.95
N ILE A 812 0.66 -37.01 -5.85
CA ILE A 812 -0.17 -36.43 -4.77
C ILE A 812 0.31 -36.93 -3.39
N PRO A 813 0.40 -38.25 -3.12
CA PRO A 813 0.94 -38.71 -1.84
C PRO A 813 2.37 -38.24 -1.55
N ARG A 814 3.20 -38.08 -2.57
CA ARG A 814 4.59 -37.59 -2.42
C ARG A 814 4.62 -36.12 -2.05
N ALA A 815 3.87 -35.26 -2.75
CA ALA A 815 3.77 -33.85 -2.45
C ALA A 815 3.14 -33.62 -1.07
N TRP A 816 2.09 -34.36 -0.73
CA TRP A 816 1.45 -34.32 0.58
C TRP A 816 2.42 -34.66 1.71
N ALA A 817 3.16 -35.76 1.56
CA ALA A 817 4.15 -36.21 2.56
C ALA A 817 5.26 -35.16 2.73
N HIS A 818 5.72 -34.54 1.63
CA HIS A 818 6.71 -33.49 1.64
C HIS A 818 6.23 -32.24 2.39
N ILE A 819 5.01 -31.75 2.08
CA ILE A 819 4.41 -30.61 2.78
C ILE A 819 4.31 -30.89 4.29
N ARG A 820 3.80 -32.09 4.67
CA ARG A 820 3.71 -32.50 6.08
C ARG A 820 5.07 -32.55 6.78
N GLN A 821 6.09 -33.02 6.09
CA GLN A 821 7.46 -33.05 6.63
C GLN A 821 7.95 -31.64 6.96
N LEU A 822 7.77 -30.67 6.08
CA LEU A 822 8.17 -29.29 6.30
C LEU A 822 7.41 -28.66 7.47
N PHE A 823 6.10 -28.87 7.55
CA PHE A 823 5.28 -28.41 8.68
C PHE A 823 5.73 -28.99 10.01
N SER A 824 6.10 -30.27 10.02
CA SER A 824 6.65 -30.94 11.21
C SER A 824 8.01 -30.37 11.61
N GLN A 825 8.89 -30.07 10.65
CA GLN A 825 10.21 -29.45 10.89
C GLN A 825 10.11 -28.05 11.48
N ASP A 826 9.13 -27.27 11.03
CA ASP A 826 8.86 -25.92 11.53
C ASP A 826 7.97 -25.88 12.79
N GLY A 827 7.61 -27.03 13.35
CA GLY A 827 6.92 -27.16 14.62
C GLY A 827 5.41 -26.85 14.58
N ALA A 828 4.77 -26.90 13.41
CA ALA A 828 3.34 -26.68 13.24
C ALA A 828 2.52 -27.91 13.68
N SER A 829 2.49 -28.18 14.99
CA SER A 829 1.80 -29.35 15.59
C SER A 829 0.30 -29.09 15.85
N ASN A 830 -0.18 -27.88 15.65
CA ASN A 830 -1.56 -27.42 15.87
C ASN A 830 -2.48 -27.63 14.67
N VAL A 831 -2.07 -28.43 13.68
CA VAL A 831 -2.77 -28.64 12.42
C VAL A 831 -3.45 -30.01 12.42
N SER A 832 -4.76 -30.02 12.11
CA SER A 832 -5.49 -31.21 11.71
C SER A 832 -5.58 -31.27 10.18
N TRP A 833 -5.03 -32.31 9.58
CA TRP A 833 -4.87 -32.45 8.14
C TRP A 833 -6.12 -32.98 7.48
N VAL A 834 -6.69 -32.18 6.57
CA VAL A 834 -7.94 -32.49 5.87
C VAL A 834 -7.66 -32.80 4.41
N TRP A 835 -7.90 -34.04 4.02
CA TRP A 835 -7.85 -34.48 2.63
C TRP A 835 -9.17 -34.12 1.92
N THR A 836 -9.10 -33.44 0.79
CA THR A 836 -10.28 -33.08 -0.02
C THR A 836 -10.16 -33.72 -1.39
N PRO A 837 -10.73 -34.95 -1.61
CA PRO A 837 -10.75 -35.59 -2.91
C PRO A 837 -11.71 -34.87 -3.88
N GLY A 838 -11.40 -34.92 -5.16
CA GLY A 838 -12.28 -34.41 -6.20
C GLY A 838 -13.44 -35.39 -6.49
N ASP A 839 -13.18 -36.68 -6.41
CA ASP A 839 -14.18 -37.75 -6.48
C ASP A 839 -14.14 -38.59 -5.20
N PRO A 840 -15.24 -38.64 -4.42
CA PRO A 840 -15.32 -39.48 -3.24
C PRO A 840 -15.01 -40.98 -3.50
N GLY A 841 -15.07 -41.41 -4.75
CA GLY A 841 -14.72 -42.76 -5.20
C GLY A 841 -13.31 -42.87 -5.80
N ALA A 842 -12.45 -41.83 -5.65
CA ALA A 842 -11.12 -41.79 -6.25
C ALA A 842 -10.27 -43.03 -5.93
N ASP A 843 -9.49 -43.45 -6.90
CA ASP A 843 -8.58 -44.60 -6.78
C ASP A 843 -7.58 -44.39 -5.63
N ALA A 844 -7.23 -45.42 -4.92
CA ALA A 844 -6.25 -45.43 -3.84
C ALA A 844 -4.87 -44.84 -4.25
N ALA A 845 -4.56 -44.79 -5.54
CA ALA A 845 -3.34 -44.19 -6.06
C ALA A 845 -3.26 -42.67 -5.84
N TYR A 846 -4.39 -41.97 -5.71
CA TYR A 846 -4.47 -40.53 -5.50
C TYR A 846 -4.50 -40.16 -4.02
N THR A 847 -4.91 -41.05 -3.17
CA THR A 847 -5.17 -40.77 -1.75
C THR A 847 -3.87 -40.77 -0.94
N PRO A 848 -3.59 -39.77 -0.14
CA PRO A 848 -2.49 -39.77 0.81
C PRO A 848 -2.65 -40.95 1.82
N PRO A 849 -1.53 -41.45 2.42
CA PRO A 849 -1.61 -42.53 3.42
C PRO A 849 -2.57 -42.18 4.57
N ALA A 850 -3.42 -43.11 4.97
CA ALA A 850 -4.44 -42.90 6.01
C ALA A 850 -3.85 -42.41 7.34
N SER A 851 -2.60 -42.76 7.67
CA SER A 851 -1.87 -42.24 8.85
C SER A 851 -1.49 -40.78 8.74
N GLN A 852 -1.61 -40.20 7.56
CA GLN A 852 -1.28 -38.78 7.29
C GLN A 852 -2.52 -37.89 7.13
N ILE A 853 -3.71 -38.42 7.30
CA ILE A 853 -4.99 -37.73 7.16
C ILE A 853 -5.70 -37.78 8.50
N ASP A 854 -6.19 -36.66 9.00
CA ASP A 854 -7.00 -36.58 10.22
C ASP A 854 -8.50 -36.56 9.90
N ALA A 855 -8.90 -35.83 8.86
CA ALA A 855 -10.27 -35.78 8.36
C ALA A 855 -10.32 -35.81 6.82
N VAL A 856 -11.50 -36.13 6.27
CA VAL A 856 -11.77 -36.09 4.82
C VAL A 856 -12.88 -35.11 4.54
N ALA A 857 -12.64 -34.16 3.65
CA ALA A 857 -13.64 -33.17 3.26
C ALA A 857 -14.29 -33.54 1.91
N LEU A 858 -15.62 -33.47 1.86
CA LEU A 858 -16.42 -33.67 0.66
C LEU A 858 -16.96 -32.34 0.16
N THR A 859 -16.78 -32.04 -1.10
CA THR A 859 -17.38 -30.88 -1.75
C THR A 859 -18.66 -31.30 -2.45
N MET A 860 -19.81 -30.80 -2.01
CA MET A 860 -21.14 -31.05 -2.59
C MET A 860 -21.66 -29.75 -3.19
N ALA A 861 -21.52 -29.58 -4.51
CA ALA A 861 -22.03 -28.42 -5.23
C ALA A 861 -23.13 -28.86 -6.20
N GLU A 862 -24.35 -28.33 -5.98
CA GLU A 862 -25.54 -28.71 -6.74
C GLU A 862 -25.92 -27.61 -7.75
N PHE A 863 -26.19 -27.98 -8.99
CA PHE A 863 -26.44 -27.06 -10.09
C PHE A 863 -27.88 -27.13 -10.63
N PRO A 864 -28.46 -26.06 -11.21
CA PRO A 864 -29.87 -25.96 -11.57
C PRO A 864 -30.41 -27.00 -12.53
N LYS A 865 -29.58 -27.60 -13.36
CA LYS A 865 -29.99 -28.51 -14.45
C LYS A 865 -29.42 -29.90 -14.28
N THR A 866 -28.88 -30.23 -13.13
CA THR A 866 -28.32 -31.54 -12.82
C THR A 866 -29.29 -32.36 -11.93
N THR A 867 -29.09 -33.65 -11.85
CA THR A 867 -29.72 -34.49 -10.83
C THR A 867 -28.93 -34.27 -9.55
N TRP A 868 -29.56 -33.69 -8.53
CA TRP A 868 -28.88 -33.41 -7.27
C TRP A 868 -28.51 -34.68 -6.53
N SER A 869 -27.33 -34.69 -5.94
CA SER A 869 -26.79 -35.84 -5.23
C SER A 869 -27.60 -36.16 -3.97
N ASP A 870 -27.62 -37.45 -3.62
CA ASP A 870 -28.16 -37.92 -2.35
C ASP A 870 -27.05 -37.82 -1.27
N PRO A 871 -27.19 -36.90 -0.28
CA PRO A 871 -26.19 -36.71 0.74
C PRO A 871 -25.86 -38.01 1.54
N ALA A 872 -26.87 -38.80 1.83
CA ALA A 872 -26.68 -40.03 2.60
C ALA A 872 -25.81 -41.06 1.86
N GLN A 873 -25.99 -41.17 0.54
CA GLN A 873 -25.20 -42.11 -0.29
C GLN A 873 -23.73 -41.62 -0.39
N LEU A 874 -23.49 -40.30 -0.57
CA LEU A 874 -22.15 -39.72 -0.64
C LEU A 874 -21.39 -39.91 0.68
N LEU A 875 -22.03 -39.64 1.81
CA LEU A 875 -21.44 -39.81 3.13
C LEU A 875 -21.12 -41.28 3.41
N ALA A 876 -22.00 -42.21 3.02
CA ALA A 876 -21.76 -43.63 3.19
C ALA A 876 -20.58 -44.14 2.30
N ALA A 877 -20.48 -43.64 1.08
CA ALA A 877 -19.38 -43.96 0.19
C ALA A 877 -18.04 -43.47 0.75
N ALA A 878 -17.97 -42.22 1.21
CA ALA A 878 -16.77 -41.65 1.78
C ALA A 878 -16.31 -42.36 3.06
N ALA A 879 -17.23 -42.68 3.97
CA ALA A 879 -16.90 -43.44 5.18
C ALA A 879 -16.43 -44.87 4.91
N LYS A 880 -16.95 -45.49 3.87
CA LYS A 880 -16.48 -46.81 3.43
C LYS A 880 -15.07 -46.79 2.87
N GLN A 881 -14.73 -45.70 2.16
CA GLN A 881 -13.40 -45.53 1.55
C GLN A 881 -12.34 -45.07 2.58
N HIS A 882 -12.74 -44.28 3.56
CA HIS A 882 -11.86 -43.77 4.60
C HIS A 882 -12.32 -44.19 6.00
N PRO A 883 -12.23 -45.48 6.33
CA PRO A 883 -12.78 -46.01 7.58
C PRO A 883 -12.09 -45.37 8.80
N GLY A 884 -12.91 -44.92 9.76
CA GLY A 884 -12.44 -44.32 11.02
C GLY A 884 -11.93 -42.89 10.88
N LYS A 885 -12.15 -42.22 9.73
CA LYS A 885 -11.86 -40.79 9.55
C LYS A 885 -13.11 -39.99 9.75
N GLN A 886 -12.95 -38.78 10.34
CA GLN A 886 -14.02 -37.81 10.41
C GLN A 886 -14.29 -37.21 9.03
N LEU A 887 -15.54 -36.90 8.75
CA LEU A 887 -15.99 -36.30 7.53
C LEU A 887 -16.27 -34.80 7.77
N MET A 888 -15.84 -33.97 6.83
CA MET A 888 -16.14 -32.54 6.80
C MET A 888 -16.83 -32.23 5.47
N LEU A 889 -17.80 -31.34 5.47
CA LEU A 889 -18.61 -31.05 4.30
C LEU A 889 -18.49 -29.60 3.90
N GLN A 890 -18.19 -29.35 2.63
CA GLN A 890 -18.32 -28.06 1.97
C GLN A 890 -19.51 -28.15 1.04
N VAL A 891 -20.59 -27.48 1.35
CA VAL A 891 -21.86 -27.61 0.62
C VAL A 891 -22.28 -26.29 -0.01
N SER A 892 -22.81 -26.36 -1.23
CA SER A 892 -23.39 -25.21 -1.94
C SER A 892 -24.47 -25.69 -2.89
N ALA A 893 -25.47 -24.85 -3.16
CA ALA A 893 -26.53 -25.22 -4.10
C ALA A 893 -27.05 -24.00 -4.85
N ASP A 894 -27.11 -24.11 -6.19
CA ASP A 894 -27.79 -23.17 -7.07
C ASP A 894 -29.07 -23.83 -7.62
N GLY A 895 -30.20 -23.26 -7.26
CA GLY A 895 -31.50 -23.77 -7.66
C GLY A 895 -32.65 -22.90 -7.14
N THR A 896 -33.87 -23.37 -7.33
CA THR A 896 -35.01 -22.68 -6.73
C THR A 896 -34.93 -22.78 -5.21
N PRO A 897 -35.51 -21.78 -4.47
CA PRO A 897 -35.54 -21.81 -3.01
C PRO A 897 -36.07 -23.13 -2.42
N ALA A 898 -37.13 -23.66 -3.02
CA ALA A 898 -37.70 -24.93 -2.59
C ALA A 898 -36.77 -26.16 -2.83
N GLN A 899 -36.03 -26.16 -3.92
CA GLN A 899 -35.06 -27.23 -4.20
C GLN A 899 -33.90 -27.18 -3.20
N ARG A 900 -33.35 -25.99 -2.96
CA ARG A 900 -32.26 -25.77 -1.99
C ARG A 900 -32.67 -26.19 -0.59
N ALA A 901 -33.86 -25.73 -0.14
CA ALA A 901 -34.37 -26.06 1.19
C ALA A 901 -34.59 -27.58 1.34
N ALA A 902 -35.23 -28.22 0.34
CA ALA A 902 -35.45 -29.67 0.38
C ALA A 902 -34.17 -30.49 0.41
N TRP A 903 -33.13 -30.05 -0.32
CA TRP A 903 -31.83 -30.70 -0.30
C TRP A 903 -31.09 -30.51 1.03
N LEU A 904 -31.11 -29.32 1.61
CA LEU A 904 -30.54 -29.05 2.93
C LEU A 904 -31.24 -29.86 4.02
N GLN A 905 -32.55 -30.09 3.94
CA GLN A 905 -33.26 -30.96 4.87
C GLN A 905 -32.83 -32.43 4.74
N LYS A 906 -32.60 -32.92 3.52
CA LYS A 906 -32.03 -34.26 3.32
C LYS A 906 -30.61 -34.37 3.89
N LEU A 907 -29.82 -33.31 3.70
CA LEU A 907 -28.47 -33.23 4.27
C LEU A 907 -28.52 -33.25 5.80
N ALA A 908 -29.39 -32.48 6.41
CA ALA A 908 -29.61 -32.47 7.87
C ALA A 908 -29.93 -33.87 8.38
N THR A 909 -30.88 -34.57 7.75
CA THR A 909 -31.24 -35.96 8.12
C THR A 909 -30.08 -36.93 7.95
N ALA A 910 -29.28 -36.78 6.90
CA ALA A 910 -28.13 -37.64 6.63
C ALA A 910 -27.00 -37.38 7.65
N VAL A 911 -26.76 -36.16 8.06
CA VAL A 911 -25.75 -35.80 9.07
C VAL A 911 -26.19 -36.25 10.46
N ALA A 912 -27.43 -35.99 10.86
CA ALA A 912 -28.00 -36.38 12.16
C ALA A 912 -27.98 -37.90 12.39
N ALA A 913 -27.95 -38.71 11.34
CA ALA A 913 -27.84 -40.15 11.43
C ALA A 913 -26.40 -40.68 11.62
N ARG A 914 -25.39 -39.76 11.81
CA ARG A 914 -23.97 -40.11 11.82
C ARG A 914 -23.24 -39.37 12.93
N ASP A 915 -22.26 -40.08 13.52
CA ASP A 915 -21.35 -39.58 14.57
C ASP A 915 -19.93 -39.25 14.02
N ASP A 916 -19.69 -39.55 12.74
CA ASP A 916 -18.38 -39.32 12.11
C ASP A 916 -18.30 -38.02 11.29
N VAL A 917 -19.33 -37.16 11.32
CA VAL A 917 -19.31 -35.85 10.65
C VAL A 917 -18.84 -34.77 11.64
N ALA A 918 -17.67 -34.16 11.36
CA ALA A 918 -17.04 -33.17 12.20
C ALA A 918 -17.50 -31.72 11.90
N ALA A 919 -17.81 -31.42 10.65
CA ALA A 919 -18.20 -30.07 10.26
C ALA A 919 -19.04 -30.05 8.98
N VAL A 920 -19.97 -29.09 8.91
CA VAL A 920 -20.70 -28.74 7.70
C VAL A 920 -20.56 -27.25 7.46
N VAL A 921 -19.97 -26.86 6.34
CA VAL A 921 -19.71 -25.47 5.95
C VAL A 921 -20.47 -25.17 4.67
N TYR A 922 -21.40 -24.22 4.71
CA TYR A 922 -22.09 -23.73 3.53
C TYR A 922 -21.25 -22.69 2.80
N GLN A 923 -20.99 -22.91 1.52
CA GLN A 923 -20.26 -21.96 0.69
C GLN A 923 -21.22 -20.99 0.00
N GLU A 924 -21.07 -19.71 0.28
CA GLU A 924 -21.89 -18.63 -0.28
C GLU A 924 -21.54 -18.24 -1.72
N ALA A 925 -20.69 -19.01 -2.38
CA ALA A 925 -20.29 -18.81 -3.78
C ALA A 925 -20.23 -20.16 -4.50
N GLY A 926 -20.34 -20.13 -5.82
CA GLY A 926 -20.14 -21.32 -6.64
C GLY A 926 -18.74 -21.94 -6.51
N PRO A 927 -18.50 -23.09 -7.16
CA PRO A 927 -17.20 -23.76 -7.13
C PRO A 927 -16.07 -22.81 -7.54
N VAL A 928 -14.88 -23.05 -7.01
CA VAL A 928 -13.69 -22.17 -7.17
C VAL A 928 -13.30 -21.93 -8.63
N ASP A 929 -13.76 -22.75 -9.56
CA ASP A 929 -13.46 -22.65 -10.99
C ASP A 929 -14.20 -21.51 -11.71
N ASP A 930 -15.22 -20.90 -11.10
CA ASP A 930 -15.96 -19.75 -11.66
C ASP A 930 -15.70 -18.47 -10.86
N LEU A 931 -14.49 -17.93 -11.01
CA LEU A 931 -14.05 -16.68 -10.36
C LEU A 931 -14.59 -15.42 -11.06
N SER A 932 -15.57 -15.52 -11.97
CA SER A 932 -16.07 -14.37 -12.75
C SER A 932 -16.88 -13.36 -11.93
N GLY A 933 -17.23 -13.69 -10.67
CA GLY A 933 -17.81 -12.73 -9.70
C GLY A 933 -19.23 -12.22 -10.04
N ALA A 934 -19.80 -12.63 -11.16
CA ALA A 934 -21.11 -12.18 -11.62
C ALA A 934 -22.28 -12.95 -10.98
N ASP A 935 -22.04 -14.17 -10.49
CA ASP A 935 -23.10 -15.12 -10.13
C ASP A 935 -23.12 -15.56 -8.64
N ALA A 936 -22.56 -14.77 -7.74
CA ALA A 936 -22.59 -15.11 -6.31
C ALA A 936 -23.99 -15.09 -5.68
N LYS A 937 -24.95 -14.38 -6.27
CA LYS A 937 -26.31 -14.22 -5.70
C LYS A 937 -27.13 -15.52 -5.62
N PRO A 938 -27.11 -16.44 -6.61
CA PRO A 938 -27.92 -17.66 -6.53
C PRO A 938 -27.41 -18.64 -5.46
N TRP A 939 -26.15 -18.56 -5.06
CA TRP A 939 -25.51 -19.44 -4.07
C TRP A 939 -25.65 -18.96 -2.63
N ALA A 940 -25.96 -17.67 -2.42
CA ALA A 940 -25.96 -17.10 -1.09
C ALA A 940 -27.04 -17.71 -0.19
N LEU A 941 -26.67 -18.08 1.03
CA LEU A 941 -27.56 -18.59 2.07
C LEU A 941 -28.70 -17.60 2.38
N THR A 942 -28.36 -16.32 2.32
CA THR A 942 -29.29 -15.21 2.58
C THR A 942 -30.12 -14.79 1.37
N ALA A 943 -29.97 -15.48 0.23
CA ALA A 943 -30.70 -15.15 -0.99
C ALA A 943 -32.22 -15.33 -0.84
N ASP A 944 -32.65 -16.25 0.03
CA ASP A 944 -34.07 -16.47 0.34
C ASP A 944 -34.30 -17.07 1.74
N ALA A 945 -35.49 -16.82 2.27
CA ALA A 945 -35.87 -17.24 3.61
C ALA A 945 -36.02 -18.77 3.77
N GLN A 946 -36.35 -19.51 2.70
CA GLN A 946 -36.56 -20.96 2.78
C GLN A 946 -35.22 -21.69 2.93
N THR A 947 -34.22 -21.29 2.14
CA THR A 947 -32.85 -21.83 2.25
C THR A 947 -32.25 -21.52 3.62
N LEU A 948 -32.43 -20.28 4.10
CA LEU A 948 -31.96 -19.85 5.41
C LEU A 948 -32.56 -20.65 6.55
N ALA A 949 -33.89 -20.85 6.51
CA ALA A 949 -34.61 -21.66 7.51
C ALA A 949 -34.20 -23.14 7.49
N ALA A 950 -33.98 -23.71 6.32
CA ALA A 950 -33.50 -25.08 6.20
C ALA A 950 -32.07 -25.25 6.74
N PHE A 951 -31.21 -24.25 6.57
CA PHE A 951 -29.88 -24.26 7.16
C PHE A 951 -29.90 -24.06 8.69
N GLN A 952 -30.84 -23.24 9.20
CA GLN A 952 -31.07 -23.13 10.65
C GLN A 952 -31.49 -24.46 11.26
N GLN A 953 -32.33 -25.22 10.56
CA GLN A 953 -32.74 -26.56 11.00
C GLN A 953 -31.55 -27.52 11.00
N LEU A 954 -30.72 -27.52 9.93
CA LEU A 954 -29.48 -28.31 9.88
C LEU A 954 -28.57 -28.02 11.07
N ALA A 955 -28.38 -26.73 11.39
CA ALA A 955 -27.54 -26.30 12.51
C ALA A 955 -28.12 -26.79 13.85
N ALA A 956 -29.43 -26.68 14.05
CA ALA A 956 -30.11 -27.14 15.27
C ALA A 956 -30.03 -28.68 15.43
N GLU A 957 -30.14 -29.44 14.36
CA GLU A 957 -30.00 -30.89 14.41
C GLU A 957 -28.57 -31.33 14.74
N MET A 958 -27.55 -30.60 14.26
CA MET A 958 -26.14 -30.83 14.61
C MET A 958 -25.85 -30.49 16.10
N GLU A 959 -26.47 -29.46 16.65
CA GLU A 959 -26.37 -29.15 18.08
C GLU A 959 -27.07 -30.21 18.98
N GLN A 960 -28.14 -30.83 18.49
CA GLN A 960 -28.88 -31.88 19.28
C GLN A 960 -28.12 -33.22 19.32
N VAL A 961 -27.28 -33.52 18.35
CA VAL A 961 -26.40 -34.72 18.39
C VAL A 961 -25.29 -34.53 19.44
N THR A 962 -25.10 -33.34 19.98
CA THR A 962 -24.06 -32.98 20.96
C THR A 962 -24.54 -33.01 22.42
N ASN A 963 -25.84 -33.21 22.69
CA ASN A 963 -26.44 -33.36 24.01
C ASN A 963 -26.87 -34.80 24.24
#